data_ca74878f2e11cd142f4f756e7d323015
#
_entry.id   ca74878f2e11cd142f4f756e7d323015
#
_cell.length_a   1.000
_cell.length_b   1.000
_cell.length_c   1.000
_cell.angle_alpha   90.00
_cell.angle_beta   90.00
_cell.angle_gamma   90.00
#
_symmetry.space_group_name_H-M   'P 1'
#
loop_
_entity.id
_entity.type
_entity.pdbx_description
1 polymer ?
#
loop_
_entity_poly.entity_id
_entity_poly.type
_entity_poly.pdbx_seq_one_letter_code
_entity_poly.pdbx_strand_id
1 'polypeptide(L)'
;MFSSAAQAQGTLQDYQRAEALNGKMQRAVYNSPEKVQWAVGQSKFSYNILTPQGNKNVLVDAVSLTKEYTEEPVPASAGRMPRWERKTEAKSPDGQWIAFIKNYNVCIRSAANLKQEYQLSFDGSEGDFYASDFAWAPDSRKLATNKTRAGQLRPVYLIESSPADQLQPKLHTRNYLKPGDALAQKQPCLFIIDTKKQIAVDPSLILSQYNLSSPKWHEDSRSFTFEYNQRGHQEYKVMEMNAVSGEVTTLIKETSKTFINYSGRNYRYDLADGKEIIWASERSGWNHLYLYDGKGKLKNQITKGDWVMRSVVHVDEKNREIIFEGSGRNSNQDPYFIHYYKINFDGSGLKALTAENANHKAVFSGDFNYFTDTYSRIDLPPVTVLRNTSDGKVLMELEKADLGPLLSTGWKMPEVFTAKGRDGKTDIWGMIIRPSNFDPLKKYPIIEYIYAGPQDSFVPKSFGTDSRGSLHELAELGFIVVQCDGMGTANRSKAFHDVCWKDLKDAGFPDRIAWIKSAASKYNYMDTSRVGIFGNSAGGQNSAGALLFHPDFYKVAVSSSGCHDNRMDKIWWNEQWMGYPIGKQYEESSNVTNAWKLKGNLLLILGEMDENVDPSSTMQLVDALIKSNKNFDFLEVPGMGHSLGGDYGEHKRRDFFVKHLLKTDPPEWNWKQNITIPKP
;
A
#
# COMPACT_ATOMS: atom_id res chain seq x y z
N MET A 1 -53.80 10.41 21.66
CA MET A 1 -52.88 9.53 20.99
C MET A 1 -51.91 10.41 20.18
N PHE A 2 -50.76 10.76 20.70
CA PHE A 2 -49.69 11.39 19.88
C PHE A 2 -49.03 10.27 19.09
N SER A 3 -49.30 10.21 17.83
CA SER A 3 -48.51 9.44 16.88
C SER A 3 -47.12 10.08 16.84
N SER A 4 -46.14 9.48 17.50
CA SER A 4 -44.75 9.79 17.27
C SER A 4 -44.47 9.43 15.83
N ALA A 5 -44.47 10.42 14.95
CA ALA A 5 -43.92 10.27 13.61
C ALA A 5 -42.47 9.82 13.80
N ALA A 6 -42.17 8.56 13.52
CA ALA A 6 -40.79 8.09 13.42
C ALA A 6 -40.12 9.01 12.39
N GLN A 7 -39.21 9.87 12.84
CA GLN A 7 -38.49 10.73 11.91
C GLN A 7 -37.79 9.83 10.88
N ALA A 8 -38.21 9.94 9.61
CA ALA A 8 -37.64 9.20 8.52
C ALA A 8 -36.13 9.45 8.43
N GLN A 9 -35.34 8.45 8.06
CA GLN A 9 -33.92 8.55 7.75
C GLN A 9 -33.76 8.69 6.23
N GLY A 10 -32.67 9.29 5.77
CA GLY A 10 -32.40 9.52 4.35
C GLY A 10 -33.22 10.68 3.74
N THR A 11 -33.61 11.64 4.57
CA THR A 11 -34.38 12.83 4.17
C THR A 11 -33.49 13.86 3.51
N LEU A 12 -34.10 14.85 2.80
CA LEU A 12 -33.36 16.00 2.28
C LEU A 12 -32.54 16.73 3.36
N GLN A 13 -33.07 16.83 4.57
CA GLN A 13 -32.34 17.42 5.71
C GLN A 13 -31.09 16.61 6.10
N ASP A 14 -31.16 15.28 6.01
CA ASP A 14 -30.01 14.41 6.28
C ASP A 14 -28.91 14.59 5.22
N TYR A 15 -29.28 14.71 3.95
CA TYR A 15 -28.33 15.02 2.86
C TYR A 15 -27.68 16.40 3.04
N GLN A 16 -28.47 17.42 3.36
CA GLN A 16 -27.95 18.77 3.64
C GLN A 16 -26.97 18.78 4.83
N ARG A 17 -27.27 18.01 5.88
CA ARG A 17 -26.39 17.85 7.03
C ARG A 17 -25.09 17.15 6.66
N ALA A 18 -25.16 16.09 5.85
CA ALA A 18 -24.00 15.36 5.34
C ALA A 18 -23.09 16.26 4.48
N GLU A 19 -23.66 17.01 3.55
CA GLU A 19 -22.91 17.98 2.70
C GLU A 19 -22.25 19.08 3.53
N ALA A 20 -22.97 19.63 4.51
CA ALA A 20 -22.47 20.69 5.37
C ALA A 20 -21.35 20.22 6.30
N LEU A 21 -21.32 18.94 6.66
CA LEU A 21 -20.33 18.38 7.59
C LEU A 21 -18.92 18.44 7.03
N ASN A 22 -18.73 18.06 5.77
CA ASN A 22 -17.41 18.08 5.13
C ASN A 22 -16.77 19.47 5.16
N GLY A 23 -17.51 20.51 4.72
CA GLY A 23 -17.02 21.89 4.77
C GLY A 23 -16.69 22.37 6.20
N LYS A 24 -17.47 21.94 7.21
CA LYS A 24 -17.26 22.30 8.60
C LYS A 24 -16.07 21.60 9.24
N MET A 25 -15.75 20.38 8.82
CA MET A 25 -14.59 19.62 9.33
C MET A 25 -13.26 20.15 8.80
N GLN A 26 -13.26 20.81 7.64
CA GLN A 26 -12.06 21.39 7.06
C GLN A 26 -11.50 22.47 8.00
N ARG A 27 -10.19 22.36 8.32
CA ARG A 27 -9.48 23.29 9.17
C ARG A 27 -10.07 23.44 10.60
N ALA A 28 -10.76 22.41 11.10
CA ALA A 28 -11.41 22.42 12.41
C ALA A 28 -10.57 21.76 13.54
N VAL A 29 -9.34 21.35 13.25
CA VAL A 29 -8.38 20.82 14.22
C VAL A 29 -7.22 21.81 14.34
N TYR A 30 -7.01 22.35 15.55
CA TYR A 30 -5.90 23.26 15.80
C TYR A 30 -4.74 22.58 16.51
N ASN A 31 -3.57 23.21 16.47
CA ASN A 31 -2.35 22.78 17.15
C ASN A 31 -1.91 21.34 16.80
N SER A 32 -2.16 20.91 15.57
CA SER A 32 -1.63 19.65 15.04
C SER A 32 -0.46 19.94 14.12
N PRO A 33 0.79 19.51 14.44
CA PRO A 33 1.94 19.78 13.63
C PRO A 33 1.85 19.14 12.25
N GLU A 34 2.15 19.94 11.23
CA GLU A 34 2.30 19.51 9.86
C GLU A 34 3.71 19.82 9.37
N LYS A 35 4.21 19.01 8.42
CA LYS A 35 5.48 19.25 7.72
C LYS A 35 6.67 19.45 8.67
N VAL A 36 6.82 18.56 9.66
CA VAL A 36 7.99 18.57 10.54
C VAL A 36 9.26 18.36 9.72
N GLN A 37 10.22 19.28 9.84
CA GLN A 37 11.46 19.27 9.08
C GLN A 37 12.66 19.64 9.96
N TRP A 38 13.66 18.75 10.02
CA TRP A 38 14.92 18.99 10.68
C TRP A 38 15.88 19.77 9.78
N ALA A 39 16.58 20.74 10.35
CA ALA A 39 17.64 21.46 9.65
C ALA A 39 18.87 20.57 9.49
N VAL A 40 19.51 20.63 8.32
CA VAL A 40 20.68 19.79 8.02
C VAL A 40 21.85 20.16 8.95
N GLY A 41 22.41 19.14 9.63
CA GLY A 41 23.55 19.30 10.51
C GLY A 41 23.30 20.14 11.78
N GLN A 42 22.05 20.35 12.15
CA GLN A 42 21.65 21.11 13.34
C GLN A 42 20.65 20.32 14.18
N SER A 43 20.61 20.62 15.48
CA SER A 43 19.61 20.08 16.41
C SER A 43 18.33 20.92 16.42
N LYS A 44 18.01 21.57 15.30
CA LYS A 44 16.83 22.45 15.15
C LYS A 44 15.88 21.87 14.12
N PHE A 45 14.61 22.05 14.35
CA PHE A 45 13.54 21.66 13.42
C PHE A 45 12.40 22.67 13.44
N SER A 46 11.61 22.65 12.39
CA SER A 46 10.41 23.47 12.27
C SER A 46 9.20 22.64 11.88
N TYR A 47 8.03 23.17 12.15
CA TYR A 47 6.75 22.65 11.71
C TYR A 47 5.71 23.76 11.62
N ASN A 48 4.61 23.47 10.92
CA ASN A 48 3.47 24.37 10.84
C ASN A 48 2.33 23.87 11.72
N ILE A 49 1.59 24.80 12.30
CA ILE A 49 0.32 24.53 12.99
C ILE A 49 -0.77 25.48 12.51
N LEU A 50 -2.00 24.98 12.49
CA LEU A 50 -3.19 25.81 12.37
C LEU A 50 -3.61 26.28 13.76
N THR A 51 -3.85 27.58 13.92
CA THR A 51 -4.39 28.18 15.16
C THR A 51 -5.66 28.97 14.84
N PRO A 52 -6.43 29.43 15.84
CA PRO A 52 -7.57 30.31 15.62
C PRO A 52 -7.21 31.61 14.86
N GLN A 53 -5.96 32.07 14.98
CA GLN A 53 -5.45 33.27 14.30
C GLN A 53 -4.85 32.98 12.92
N GLY A 54 -4.90 31.73 12.44
CA GLY A 54 -4.33 31.27 11.17
C GLY A 54 -3.12 30.35 11.34
N ASN A 55 -2.42 30.12 10.22
CA ASN A 55 -1.23 29.26 10.24
C ASN A 55 -0.05 29.96 10.92
N LYS A 56 0.69 29.22 11.72
CA LYS A 56 1.94 29.67 12.35
C LYS A 56 3.06 28.68 12.06
N ASN A 57 4.26 29.20 11.85
CA ASN A 57 5.48 28.42 11.80
C ASN A 57 6.10 28.35 13.20
N VAL A 58 6.60 27.21 13.59
CA VAL A 58 7.22 26.96 14.89
C VAL A 58 8.65 26.48 14.66
N LEU A 59 9.63 27.12 15.30
CA LEU A 59 11.01 26.70 15.34
C LEU A 59 11.34 26.15 16.73
N VAL A 60 11.99 25.00 16.78
CA VAL A 60 12.40 24.33 18.01
C VAL A 60 13.89 24.03 17.97
N ASP A 61 14.58 24.30 19.06
CA ASP A 61 15.95 23.86 19.30
C ASP A 61 15.94 22.69 20.30
N ALA A 62 16.35 21.50 19.86
CA ALA A 62 16.28 20.27 20.65
C ALA A 62 17.34 20.20 21.77
N VAL A 63 18.38 21.02 21.71
CA VAL A 63 19.43 21.08 22.74
C VAL A 63 19.03 22.04 23.88
N SER A 64 18.65 23.26 23.53
CA SER A 64 18.22 24.26 24.51
C SER A 64 16.79 24.06 24.99
N LEU A 65 16.01 23.21 24.34
CA LEU A 65 14.59 22.97 24.57
C LEU A 65 13.75 24.25 24.48
N THR A 66 14.08 25.10 23.49
CA THR A 66 13.35 26.35 23.23
C THR A 66 12.40 26.18 22.07
N LYS A 67 11.24 26.86 22.15
CA LYS A 67 10.19 26.84 21.12
C LYS A 67 9.80 28.28 20.82
N GLU A 68 9.88 28.68 19.55
CA GLU A 68 9.58 30.03 19.09
C GLU A 68 8.61 30.02 17.91
N TYR A 69 7.74 31.03 17.84
CA TYR A 69 6.86 31.23 16.69
C TYR A 69 7.53 32.20 15.72
N THR A 70 7.58 31.80 14.43
CA THR A 70 8.20 32.60 13.36
C THR A 70 7.18 32.89 12.26
N GLU A 71 7.28 34.06 11.62
CA GLU A 71 6.47 34.38 10.44
C GLU A 71 7.06 33.80 9.15
N GLU A 72 8.37 33.56 9.09
CA GLU A 72 9.03 32.99 7.93
C GLU A 72 9.14 31.46 8.01
N PRO A 73 8.84 30.75 6.92
CA PRO A 73 9.10 29.31 6.84
C PRO A 73 10.60 29.04 6.84
N VAL A 74 11.07 28.10 7.65
CA VAL A 74 12.46 27.61 7.58
C VAL A 74 12.67 26.99 6.19
N PRO A 75 13.76 27.33 5.48
CA PRO A 75 14.02 26.81 4.16
C PRO A 75 14.05 25.27 4.17
N ALA A 76 13.17 24.67 3.41
CA ALA A 76 13.19 23.22 3.19
C ALA A 76 14.50 22.83 2.53
N SER A 77 15.17 21.81 3.04
CA SER A 77 16.25 21.18 2.29
C SER A 77 15.66 20.66 0.98
N ALA A 78 16.10 21.23 -0.13
CA ALA A 78 15.63 20.89 -1.46
C ALA A 78 16.13 19.49 -1.85
N GLY A 79 15.51 18.46 -1.30
CA GLY A 79 15.64 17.09 -1.76
C GLY A 79 14.78 16.88 -3.00
N ARG A 80 15.16 17.47 -4.13
CA ARG A 80 14.64 17.03 -5.42
C ARG A 80 15.18 15.64 -5.68
N MET A 81 14.33 14.62 -5.61
CA MET A 81 14.67 13.32 -6.18
C MET A 81 15.07 13.51 -7.65
N PRO A 82 16.26 13.04 -8.07
CA PRO A 82 16.64 13.11 -9.47
C PRO A 82 15.62 12.34 -10.29
N ARG A 83 15.11 12.95 -11.35
CA ARG A 83 14.31 12.26 -12.36
C ARG A 83 15.24 11.22 -13.00
N TRP A 84 14.90 9.93 -12.85
CA TRP A 84 15.66 8.84 -13.45
C TRP A 84 15.55 8.92 -14.97
N GLU A 85 16.54 9.57 -15.61
CA GLU A 85 16.73 9.44 -17.06
C GLU A 85 17.34 8.07 -17.33
N ARG A 86 16.72 7.29 -18.19
CA ARG A 86 17.26 6.01 -18.66
C ARG A 86 18.54 6.31 -19.43
N LYS A 87 19.69 6.15 -18.79
CA LYS A 87 20.99 6.25 -19.46
C LYS A 87 21.14 5.03 -20.37
N THR A 88 21.32 5.28 -21.66
CA THR A 88 21.57 4.24 -22.67
C THR A 88 23.06 3.84 -22.73
N GLU A 89 23.92 4.59 -22.05
CA GLU A 89 25.37 4.40 -21.98
C GLU A 89 25.84 4.52 -20.52
N ALA A 90 26.91 3.80 -20.17
CA ALA A 90 27.52 3.86 -18.85
C ALA A 90 29.05 4.02 -18.95
N LYS A 91 29.58 5.08 -18.35
CA LYS A 91 31.01 5.32 -18.25
C LYS A 91 31.64 4.47 -17.14
N SER A 92 32.82 3.88 -17.37
CA SER A 92 33.57 3.16 -16.33
C SER A 92 34.01 4.11 -15.20
N PRO A 93 34.19 3.62 -13.96
CA PRO A 93 34.62 4.44 -12.82
C PRO A 93 35.93 5.25 -13.05
N ASP A 94 36.92 4.63 -13.75
CA ASP A 94 38.17 5.29 -14.14
C ASP A 94 38.03 6.26 -15.32
N GLY A 95 36.85 6.27 -15.96
CA GLY A 95 36.52 7.14 -17.06
C GLY A 95 37.12 6.74 -18.40
N GLN A 96 37.77 5.58 -18.55
CA GLN A 96 38.45 5.19 -19.79
C GLN A 96 37.51 4.59 -20.82
N TRP A 97 36.43 3.93 -20.37
CA TRP A 97 35.49 3.20 -21.22
C TRP A 97 34.07 3.71 -21.11
N ILE A 98 33.30 3.57 -22.19
CA ILE A 98 31.85 3.81 -22.23
C ILE A 98 31.19 2.53 -22.75
N ALA A 99 30.36 1.89 -21.95
CA ALA A 99 29.54 0.74 -22.35
C ALA A 99 28.26 1.23 -23.02
N PHE A 100 27.83 0.54 -24.08
CA PHE A 100 26.60 0.82 -24.81
C PHE A 100 26.10 -0.42 -25.54
N ILE A 101 24.86 -0.38 -26.04
CA ILE A 101 24.28 -1.45 -26.84
C ILE A 101 24.33 -1.08 -28.33
N LYS A 102 24.82 -1.99 -29.15
CA LYS A 102 24.82 -1.90 -30.61
C LYS A 102 24.35 -3.22 -31.20
N ASN A 103 23.34 -3.17 -32.07
CA ASN A 103 22.75 -4.36 -32.66
C ASN A 103 22.45 -5.47 -31.63
N TYR A 104 21.76 -5.11 -30.54
CA TYR A 104 21.37 -5.99 -29.43
C TYR A 104 22.53 -6.53 -28.57
N ASN A 105 23.78 -6.16 -28.87
CA ASN A 105 24.98 -6.66 -28.22
C ASN A 105 25.68 -5.60 -27.38
N VAL A 106 26.41 -6.04 -26.35
CA VAL A 106 27.24 -5.20 -25.49
C VAL A 106 28.50 -4.77 -26.25
N CYS A 107 28.72 -3.48 -26.30
CA CYS A 107 29.92 -2.87 -26.84
C CYS A 107 30.53 -1.92 -25.81
N ILE A 108 31.85 -1.70 -25.92
CA ILE A 108 32.57 -0.64 -25.22
C ILE A 108 33.33 0.20 -26.24
N ARG A 109 33.51 1.47 -25.93
CA ARG A 109 34.38 2.38 -26.68
C ARG A 109 35.30 3.18 -25.75
N SER A 110 36.47 3.52 -26.26
CA SER A 110 37.39 4.39 -25.53
C SER A 110 36.79 5.78 -25.35
N ALA A 111 36.82 6.32 -24.12
CA ALA A 111 36.37 7.69 -23.85
C ALA A 111 37.30 8.75 -24.45
N ALA A 112 38.60 8.39 -24.66
CA ALA A 112 39.58 9.27 -25.29
C ALA A 112 39.51 9.24 -26.82
N ASN A 113 39.05 8.11 -27.40
CA ASN A 113 38.91 7.93 -28.85
C ASN A 113 37.60 7.19 -29.17
N LEU A 114 36.54 7.92 -29.39
CA LEU A 114 35.19 7.36 -29.63
C LEU A 114 35.07 6.46 -30.86
N LYS A 115 36.05 6.49 -31.78
CA LYS A 115 36.12 5.60 -32.95
C LYS A 115 36.68 4.21 -32.60
N GLN A 116 37.32 4.07 -31.45
CA GLN A 116 37.89 2.82 -30.98
C GLN A 116 36.82 2.02 -30.21
N GLU A 117 36.06 1.19 -30.91
CA GLU A 117 34.98 0.36 -30.38
C GLU A 117 35.39 -1.11 -30.33
N TYR A 118 34.90 -1.82 -29.31
CA TYR A 118 35.02 -3.26 -29.15
C TYR A 118 33.67 -3.88 -28.82
N GLN A 119 33.29 -4.92 -29.54
CA GLN A 119 32.13 -5.73 -29.24
C GLN A 119 32.50 -6.82 -28.23
N LEU A 120 31.70 -6.96 -27.17
CA LEU A 120 31.94 -7.90 -26.05
C LEU A 120 31.01 -9.10 -26.09
N SER A 121 29.82 -9.00 -26.71
CA SER A 121 28.90 -10.12 -26.93
C SER A 121 28.55 -10.25 -28.41
N PHE A 122 28.20 -11.49 -28.87
CA PHE A 122 27.92 -11.81 -30.26
C PHE A 122 26.63 -12.63 -30.42
N ASP A 123 25.88 -12.81 -29.36
CA ASP A 123 24.71 -13.68 -29.25
C ASP A 123 23.42 -12.89 -28.94
N GLY A 124 23.44 -11.56 -29.07
CA GLY A 124 22.27 -10.69 -28.98
C GLY A 124 21.50 -10.62 -30.30
N SER A 125 20.17 -10.64 -30.23
CA SER A 125 19.25 -10.56 -31.38
C SER A 125 17.98 -9.85 -31.01
N GLU A 126 17.11 -9.58 -31.98
CA GLU A 126 15.76 -9.13 -31.74
C GLU A 126 15.00 -10.13 -30.83
N GLY A 127 14.41 -9.65 -29.73
CA GLY A 127 13.71 -10.48 -28.76
C GLY A 127 14.60 -11.24 -27.77
N ASP A 128 15.94 -11.26 -27.95
CA ASP A 128 16.92 -11.83 -27.02
C ASP A 128 18.17 -10.94 -26.98
N PHE A 129 18.11 -9.85 -26.26
CA PHE A 129 19.01 -8.70 -26.32
C PHE A 129 19.68 -8.39 -24.98
N TYR A 130 20.78 -7.67 -25.03
CA TYR A 130 21.42 -7.12 -23.82
C TYR A 130 20.76 -5.83 -23.39
N ALA A 131 20.51 -5.70 -22.08
CA ALA A 131 19.94 -4.49 -21.49
C ALA A 131 21.02 -3.43 -21.24
N SER A 132 20.61 -2.16 -21.22
CA SER A 132 21.51 -1.04 -20.85
C SER A 132 21.63 -0.80 -19.35
N ASP A 133 21.27 -1.80 -18.53
CA ASP A 133 21.40 -1.79 -17.06
C ASP A 133 22.86 -2.14 -16.63
N PHE A 134 23.82 -1.47 -17.26
CA PHE A 134 25.24 -1.68 -17.05
C PHE A 134 25.68 -1.44 -15.63
N ALA A 135 26.35 -2.40 -15.03
CA ALA A 135 27.02 -2.31 -13.75
C ALA A 135 28.53 -2.53 -13.92
N TRP A 136 29.30 -1.44 -13.92
CA TRP A 136 30.75 -1.50 -13.92
C TRP A 136 31.27 -1.94 -12.55
N ALA A 137 32.25 -2.83 -12.55
CA ALA A 137 33.02 -3.11 -11.35
C ALA A 137 33.82 -1.86 -10.94
N PRO A 138 34.02 -1.61 -9.63
CA PRO A 138 34.83 -0.48 -9.15
C PRO A 138 36.22 -0.39 -9.74
N ASP A 139 36.85 -1.53 -10.07
CA ASP A 139 38.18 -1.61 -10.72
C ASP A 139 38.17 -1.27 -12.21
N SER A 140 37.01 -0.98 -12.80
CA SER A 140 36.81 -0.67 -14.23
C SER A 140 37.25 -1.79 -15.22
N ARG A 141 37.64 -2.96 -14.72
CA ARG A 141 38.15 -4.07 -15.54
C ARG A 141 37.07 -5.10 -15.88
N LYS A 142 35.88 -4.94 -15.30
CA LYS A 142 34.75 -5.86 -15.48
C LYS A 142 33.45 -5.10 -15.62
N LEU A 143 32.53 -5.64 -16.40
CA LEU A 143 31.20 -5.10 -16.63
C LEU A 143 30.17 -6.21 -16.47
N ALA A 144 29.11 -5.95 -15.71
CA ALA A 144 27.96 -6.85 -15.62
C ALA A 144 26.71 -6.19 -16.23
N THR A 145 25.86 -6.97 -16.90
CA THR A 145 24.55 -6.57 -17.37
C THR A 145 23.68 -7.81 -17.56
N ASN A 146 22.40 -7.62 -17.89
CA ASN A 146 21.48 -8.73 -18.16
C ASN A 146 21.26 -8.93 -19.66
N LYS A 147 21.40 -10.18 -20.14
CA LYS A 147 20.79 -10.61 -21.38
C LYS A 147 19.31 -10.86 -21.12
N THR A 148 18.43 -10.30 -21.92
CA THR A 148 16.99 -10.31 -21.70
C THR A 148 16.29 -10.93 -22.89
N ARG A 149 15.63 -12.08 -22.67
CA ARG A 149 14.64 -12.60 -23.60
C ARG A 149 13.33 -11.86 -23.37
N ALA A 150 12.81 -11.20 -24.40
CA ALA A 150 11.60 -10.40 -24.30
C ALA A 150 10.39 -11.24 -23.85
N GLY A 151 9.55 -10.65 -23.02
CA GLY A 151 8.23 -11.16 -22.69
C GLY A 151 7.20 -10.78 -23.74
N GLN A 152 5.94 -11.09 -23.47
CA GLN A 152 4.84 -10.67 -24.33
C GLN A 152 4.54 -9.18 -24.16
N LEU A 153 4.16 -8.53 -25.27
CA LEU A 153 3.47 -7.25 -25.24
C LEU A 153 1.97 -7.55 -25.24
N ARG A 154 1.27 -7.01 -24.25
CA ARG A 154 -0.17 -7.18 -24.06
C ARG A 154 -0.83 -5.80 -23.95
N PRO A 155 -1.10 -5.14 -25.07
CA PRO A 155 -1.75 -3.84 -25.04
C PRO A 155 -3.18 -3.95 -24.53
N VAL A 156 -3.57 -3.05 -23.65
CA VAL A 156 -4.96 -2.71 -23.33
C VAL A 156 -5.27 -1.34 -23.92
N TYR A 157 -6.53 -1.14 -24.26
CA TYR A 157 -7.02 0.04 -24.97
C TYR A 157 -8.03 0.75 -24.12
N LEU A 158 -7.82 2.06 -23.90
CA LEU A 158 -8.77 2.94 -23.24
C LEU A 158 -9.27 3.95 -24.26
N ILE A 159 -10.57 4.17 -24.30
CA ILE A 159 -11.19 5.15 -25.20
C ILE A 159 -11.68 6.30 -24.35
N GLU A 160 -11.04 7.46 -24.46
CA GLU A 160 -11.52 8.71 -23.86
C GLU A 160 -12.65 9.25 -24.72
N SER A 161 -13.90 9.02 -24.32
CA SER A 161 -15.09 9.34 -25.10
C SER A 161 -15.34 10.85 -25.21
N SER A 162 -14.94 11.62 -24.19
CA SER A 162 -15.22 13.06 -24.10
C SER A 162 -13.96 13.87 -23.78
N PRO A 163 -12.95 13.87 -24.67
CA PRO A 163 -11.73 14.65 -24.46
C PRO A 163 -12.04 16.15 -24.48
N ALA A 164 -11.36 16.93 -23.63
CA ALA A 164 -11.63 18.37 -23.49
C ALA A 164 -11.19 19.22 -24.68
N ASP A 165 -10.32 18.71 -25.55
CA ASP A 165 -9.63 19.44 -26.62
C ASP A 165 -10.14 19.08 -28.04
N GLN A 166 -11.03 18.08 -28.16
CA GLN A 166 -11.59 17.66 -29.46
C GLN A 166 -12.95 16.96 -29.32
N LEU A 167 -13.74 16.90 -30.40
CA LEU A 167 -15.02 16.18 -30.44
C LEU A 167 -14.86 14.67 -30.64
N GLN A 168 -13.82 14.25 -31.38
CA GLN A 168 -13.56 12.82 -31.65
C GLN A 168 -12.97 12.15 -30.42
N PRO A 169 -13.41 10.93 -30.08
CA PRO A 169 -12.78 10.15 -29.01
C PRO A 169 -11.28 9.96 -29.24
N LYS A 170 -10.54 9.80 -28.16
CA LYS A 170 -9.10 9.47 -28.19
C LYS A 170 -8.85 8.04 -27.78
N LEU A 171 -7.98 7.35 -28.52
CA LEU A 171 -7.48 6.04 -28.18
C LEU A 171 -6.17 6.16 -27.38
N HIS A 172 -6.14 5.56 -26.21
CA HIS A 172 -4.95 5.40 -25.39
C HIS A 172 -4.57 3.92 -25.34
N THR A 173 -3.26 3.63 -25.38
CA THR A 173 -2.75 2.28 -25.37
C THR A 173 -1.62 2.14 -24.36
N ARG A 174 -1.65 1.07 -23.55
CA ARG A 174 -0.58 0.75 -22.62
C ARG A 174 -0.33 -0.75 -22.58
N ASN A 175 0.91 -1.15 -22.29
CA ASN A 175 1.20 -2.56 -22.03
C ASN A 175 0.74 -2.94 -20.61
N TYR A 176 -0.04 -4.02 -20.50
CA TYR A 176 -0.66 -4.45 -19.26
C TYR A 176 -0.64 -5.98 -19.17
N LEU A 177 0.43 -6.50 -18.56
CA LEU A 177 0.58 -7.94 -18.36
C LEU A 177 -0.39 -8.45 -17.30
N LYS A 178 -1.08 -9.52 -17.66
CA LYS A 178 -2.06 -10.23 -16.82
C LYS A 178 -1.50 -11.57 -16.35
N PRO A 179 -2.03 -12.15 -15.26
CA PRO A 179 -1.62 -13.48 -14.82
C PRO A 179 -1.63 -14.50 -15.95
N GLY A 180 -0.58 -15.28 -16.05
CA GLY A 180 -0.37 -16.24 -17.13
C GLY A 180 0.45 -15.74 -18.32
N ASP A 181 0.53 -14.43 -18.56
CA ASP A 181 1.30 -13.88 -19.67
C ASP A 181 2.80 -14.19 -19.52
N ALA A 182 3.49 -14.31 -20.64
CA ALA A 182 4.93 -14.56 -20.63
C ALA A 182 5.71 -13.32 -20.17
N LEU A 183 6.48 -13.50 -19.11
CA LEU A 183 7.38 -12.47 -18.56
C LEU A 183 8.72 -12.46 -19.30
N ALA A 184 9.35 -11.30 -19.36
CA ALA A 184 10.74 -11.21 -19.81
C ALA A 184 11.65 -12.03 -18.88
N GLN A 185 12.59 -12.77 -19.48
CA GLN A 185 13.55 -13.60 -18.75
C GLN A 185 14.93 -12.96 -18.84
N LYS A 186 15.57 -12.75 -17.69
CA LYS A 186 16.89 -12.13 -17.60
C LYS A 186 17.95 -13.16 -17.27
N GLN A 187 19.15 -12.97 -17.79
CA GLN A 187 20.33 -13.77 -17.49
C GLN A 187 21.51 -12.83 -17.23
N PRO A 188 22.05 -12.77 -16.01
CA PRO A 188 23.21 -11.95 -15.72
C PRO A 188 24.43 -12.46 -16.48
N CYS A 189 25.15 -11.54 -17.08
CA CYS A 189 26.38 -11.77 -17.83
C CYS A 189 27.50 -10.89 -17.32
N LEU A 190 28.67 -11.47 -17.14
CA LEU A 190 29.92 -10.83 -16.78
C LEU A 190 30.82 -10.71 -18.00
N PHE A 191 31.40 -9.55 -18.23
CA PHE A 191 32.37 -9.27 -19.27
C PHE A 191 33.70 -8.85 -18.65
N ILE A 192 34.80 -9.54 -19.01
CA ILE A 192 36.16 -9.19 -18.61
C ILE A 192 36.75 -8.31 -19.71
N ILE A 193 37.05 -7.05 -19.42
CA ILE A 193 37.41 -6.04 -20.42
C ILE A 193 38.71 -6.36 -21.14
N ASP A 194 39.76 -6.76 -20.40
CA ASP A 194 41.10 -7.02 -20.97
C ASP A 194 41.07 -8.19 -21.95
N THR A 195 40.40 -9.27 -21.60
CA THR A 195 40.34 -10.49 -22.42
C THR A 195 39.13 -10.57 -23.35
N LYS A 196 38.18 -9.66 -23.21
CA LYS A 196 36.88 -9.64 -23.90
C LYS A 196 36.08 -10.93 -23.66
N LYS A 197 36.34 -11.63 -22.56
CA LYS A 197 35.65 -12.87 -22.20
C LYS A 197 34.29 -12.58 -21.62
N GLN A 198 33.27 -13.30 -22.13
CA GLN A 198 31.92 -13.31 -21.59
C GLN A 198 31.73 -14.55 -20.72
N ILE A 199 31.06 -14.39 -19.56
CA ILE A 199 30.64 -15.48 -18.68
C ILE A 199 29.18 -15.21 -18.30
N ALA A 200 28.26 -16.11 -18.66
CA ALA A 200 26.87 -16.01 -18.33
C ALA A 200 26.51 -16.89 -17.13
N VAL A 201 25.55 -16.46 -16.32
CA VAL A 201 24.96 -17.30 -15.27
C VAL A 201 24.24 -18.49 -15.91
N ASP A 202 24.42 -19.71 -15.35
CA ASP A 202 23.68 -20.90 -15.79
C ASP A 202 22.16 -20.67 -15.63
N PRO A 203 21.37 -20.72 -16.72
CA PRO A 203 19.93 -20.53 -16.66
C PRO A 203 19.20 -21.50 -15.71
N SER A 204 19.76 -22.70 -15.48
CA SER A 204 19.16 -23.70 -14.58
C SER A 204 19.05 -23.22 -13.14
N LEU A 205 19.88 -22.25 -12.70
CA LEU A 205 19.88 -21.68 -11.37
C LEU A 205 18.76 -20.68 -11.14
N ILE A 206 18.18 -20.14 -12.24
CA ILE A 206 17.22 -19.03 -12.25
C ILE A 206 15.96 -19.35 -13.09
N LEU A 207 15.54 -20.62 -13.10
CA LEU A 207 14.34 -21.06 -13.82
C LEU A 207 13.07 -20.42 -13.28
N SER A 208 12.07 -20.24 -14.15
CA SER A 208 10.75 -19.70 -13.76
C SER A 208 10.82 -18.39 -13.00
N GLN A 209 11.69 -17.48 -13.43
CA GLN A 209 11.82 -16.18 -12.79
C GLN A 209 10.59 -15.32 -13.00
N TYR A 210 10.13 -14.66 -11.92
CA TYR A 210 9.24 -13.52 -11.98
C TYR A 210 10.05 -12.24 -12.25
N ASN A 211 11.08 -12.03 -11.45
CA ASN A 211 11.99 -10.91 -11.60
C ASN A 211 13.42 -11.29 -11.17
N LEU A 212 14.37 -10.57 -11.76
CA LEU A 212 15.78 -10.63 -11.41
C LEU A 212 16.28 -9.20 -11.28
N SER A 213 16.94 -8.88 -10.15
CA SER A 213 17.50 -7.55 -9.94
C SER A 213 18.71 -7.30 -10.83
N SER A 214 19.06 -6.02 -11.02
CA SER A 214 20.32 -5.66 -11.65
C SER A 214 21.52 -6.06 -10.78
N PRO A 215 22.68 -6.41 -11.38
CA PRO A 215 23.90 -6.74 -10.66
C PRO A 215 24.37 -5.60 -9.74
N LYS A 216 24.75 -5.93 -8.50
CA LYS A 216 25.33 -5.01 -7.51
C LYS A 216 26.73 -5.48 -7.12
N TRP A 217 27.75 -4.74 -7.50
CA TRP A 217 29.17 -5.05 -7.23
C TRP A 217 29.54 -4.81 -5.76
N HIS A 218 30.48 -5.65 -5.28
CA HIS A 218 31.27 -5.32 -4.10
C HIS A 218 32.36 -4.29 -4.43
N GLU A 219 32.75 -3.50 -3.42
CA GLU A 219 33.68 -2.39 -3.59
C GLU A 219 35.07 -2.86 -4.08
N ASP A 220 35.49 -4.07 -3.68
CA ASP A 220 36.76 -4.68 -4.10
C ASP A 220 36.69 -5.42 -5.45
N SER A 221 35.58 -5.36 -6.13
CA SER A 221 35.37 -5.99 -7.47
C SER A 221 35.51 -7.52 -7.50
N ARG A 222 35.45 -8.22 -6.32
CA ARG A 222 35.62 -9.68 -6.22
C ARG A 222 34.46 -10.44 -6.80
N SER A 223 33.25 -9.88 -6.68
CA SER A 223 31.98 -10.49 -7.07
C SER A 223 30.86 -9.45 -7.16
N PHE A 224 29.75 -9.83 -7.71
CA PHE A 224 28.50 -9.06 -7.66
C PHE A 224 27.33 -9.93 -7.20
N THR A 225 26.36 -9.31 -6.54
CA THR A 225 25.13 -9.97 -6.13
C THR A 225 23.97 -9.58 -7.01
N PHE A 226 22.98 -10.47 -7.09
CA PHE A 226 21.66 -10.22 -7.70
C PHE A 226 20.59 -10.99 -6.94
N GLU A 227 19.35 -10.54 -7.04
CA GLU A 227 18.22 -11.16 -6.35
C GLU A 227 17.28 -11.82 -7.35
N TYR A 228 16.89 -13.03 -7.05
CA TYR A 228 15.98 -13.84 -7.85
C TYR A 228 14.67 -14.03 -7.10
N ASN A 229 13.55 -13.68 -7.74
CA ASN A 229 12.20 -13.93 -7.30
C ASN A 229 11.54 -14.94 -8.25
N GLN A 230 11.15 -16.09 -7.73
CA GLN A 230 10.49 -17.13 -8.51
C GLN A 230 9.05 -16.70 -8.86
N ARG A 231 8.60 -17.02 -10.05
CA ARG A 231 7.20 -16.87 -10.43
C ARG A 231 6.31 -17.79 -9.60
N GLY A 232 5.24 -17.23 -9.00
CA GLY A 232 4.46 -17.88 -7.94
C GLY A 232 4.93 -17.54 -6.54
N HIS A 233 6.08 -16.82 -6.42
CA HIS A 233 6.58 -16.17 -5.21
C HIS A 233 6.77 -17.09 -3.99
N GLN A 234 7.06 -18.37 -4.22
CA GLN A 234 7.33 -19.34 -3.16
C GLN A 234 8.80 -19.52 -2.86
N GLU A 235 9.68 -19.01 -3.73
CA GLU A 235 11.14 -19.00 -3.53
C GLU A 235 11.72 -17.62 -3.87
N TYR A 236 12.59 -17.12 -2.99
CA TYR A 236 13.38 -15.90 -3.18
C TYR A 236 14.83 -16.15 -2.82
N LYS A 237 15.78 -15.71 -3.65
CA LYS A 237 17.22 -15.93 -3.41
C LYS A 237 17.99 -14.63 -3.53
N VAL A 238 19.04 -14.50 -2.71
CA VAL A 238 20.18 -13.61 -2.95
C VAL A 238 21.31 -14.47 -3.45
N MET A 239 21.81 -14.19 -4.64
CA MET A 239 22.85 -14.95 -5.32
C MET A 239 24.06 -14.08 -5.56
N GLU A 240 25.25 -14.66 -5.55
CA GLU A 240 26.52 -14.00 -5.78
C GLU A 240 27.29 -14.71 -6.88
N MET A 241 27.79 -13.94 -7.87
CA MET A 241 28.67 -14.43 -8.93
C MET A 241 30.11 -13.99 -8.66
N ASN A 242 31.02 -14.94 -8.53
CA ASN A 242 32.46 -14.69 -8.42
C ASN A 242 32.99 -14.12 -9.74
N ALA A 243 33.67 -12.98 -9.67
CA ALA A 243 34.11 -12.24 -10.85
C ALA A 243 35.36 -12.79 -11.53
N VAL A 244 35.97 -13.85 -10.97
CA VAL A 244 37.14 -14.55 -11.55
C VAL A 244 36.73 -15.91 -12.11
N SER A 245 36.11 -16.76 -11.28
CA SER A 245 35.69 -18.10 -11.69
C SER A 245 34.41 -18.14 -12.51
N GLY A 246 33.50 -17.17 -12.29
CA GLY A 246 32.14 -17.20 -12.82
C GLY A 246 31.20 -18.12 -12.02
N GLU A 247 31.67 -18.70 -10.93
CA GLU A 247 30.86 -19.54 -10.05
C GLU A 247 29.75 -18.72 -9.38
N VAL A 248 28.55 -19.29 -9.34
CA VAL A 248 27.38 -18.66 -8.70
C VAL A 248 27.01 -19.43 -7.45
N THR A 249 26.95 -18.72 -6.33
CA THR A 249 26.55 -19.25 -5.03
C THR A 249 25.25 -18.59 -4.55
N THR A 250 24.45 -19.32 -3.77
CA THR A 250 23.27 -18.77 -3.10
C THR A 250 23.64 -18.34 -1.69
N LEU A 251 23.59 -17.04 -1.41
CA LEU A 251 23.86 -16.48 -0.09
C LEU A 251 22.66 -16.63 0.84
N ILE A 252 21.45 -16.26 0.37
CA ILE A 252 20.21 -16.37 1.14
C ILE A 252 19.17 -17.06 0.28
N LYS A 253 18.46 -18.01 0.89
CA LYS A 253 17.31 -18.68 0.29
C LYS A 253 16.12 -18.59 1.23
N GLU A 254 15.05 -17.96 0.77
CA GLU A 254 13.74 -17.97 1.40
C GLU A 254 12.80 -18.92 0.66
N THR A 255 12.00 -19.68 1.41
CA THR A 255 10.95 -20.53 0.84
C THR A 255 9.67 -20.40 1.65
N SER A 256 8.52 -20.50 0.99
CA SER A 256 7.21 -20.49 1.64
C SER A 256 6.30 -21.54 1.00
N LYS A 257 5.43 -22.16 1.79
CA LYS A 257 4.37 -23.04 1.27
C LYS A 257 3.24 -22.24 0.60
N THR A 258 3.12 -20.99 0.97
CA THR A 258 2.15 -20.04 0.42
C THR A 258 2.89 -19.04 -0.48
N PHE A 259 3.11 -17.85 -0.03
CA PHE A 259 3.86 -16.79 -0.74
C PHE A 259 4.91 -16.15 0.17
N ILE A 260 5.91 -15.55 -0.44
CA ILE A 260 6.84 -14.63 0.21
C ILE A 260 6.30 -13.22 -0.06
N ASN A 261 6.08 -12.43 1.00
CA ASN A 261 5.60 -11.06 0.86
C ASN A 261 6.73 -10.11 0.43
N TYR A 262 7.27 -10.34 -0.77
CA TYR A 262 8.41 -9.59 -1.31
C TYR A 262 8.08 -8.11 -1.57
N SER A 263 6.82 -7.78 -1.84
CA SER A 263 6.39 -6.42 -2.16
C SER A 263 6.21 -5.53 -0.92
N GLY A 264 5.99 -6.13 0.26
CA GLY A 264 5.70 -5.39 1.49
C GLY A 264 6.67 -5.66 2.64
N ARG A 265 7.48 -6.73 2.57
CA ARG A 265 8.32 -7.17 3.71
C ARG A 265 9.76 -7.48 3.32
N ASN A 266 10.19 -7.19 2.11
CA ASN A 266 11.56 -7.41 1.69
C ASN A 266 12.46 -6.29 2.25
N TYR A 267 13.48 -6.69 2.99
CA TYR A 267 14.54 -5.79 3.46
C TYR A 267 15.88 -6.50 3.44
N ARG A 268 16.85 -5.88 2.80
CA ARG A 268 18.25 -6.29 2.76
C ARG A 268 19.15 -5.09 3.03
N TYR A 269 20.12 -5.28 3.91
CA TYR A 269 21.17 -4.31 4.15
C TYR A 269 22.53 -5.00 4.22
N ASP A 270 23.42 -4.63 3.31
CA ASP A 270 24.77 -5.20 3.21
C ASP A 270 25.72 -4.36 4.08
N LEU A 271 26.21 -4.95 5.17
CA LEU A 271 27.16 -4.33 6.11
C LEU A 271 28.59 -4.52 5.63
N ALA A 272 29.43 -3.50 5.78
CA ALA A 272 30.87 -3.55 5.47
C ALA A 272 31.15 -4.23 4.13
N ASP A 273 30.50 -3.78 3.06
CA ASP A 273 30.61 -4.33 1.70
C ASP A 273 30.21 -5.81 1.60
N GLY A 274 29.12 -6.19 2.29
CA GLY A 274 28.56 -7.55 2.23
C GLY A 274 29.30 -8.58 3.08
N LYS A 275 30.18 -8.17 4.01
CA LYS A 275 30.76 -9.09 5.01
C LYS A 275 29.72 -9.65 5.96
N GLU A 276 28.64 -8.91 6.18
CA GLU A 276 27.44 -9.36 6.86
C GLU A 276 26.20 -8.82 6.12
N ILE A 277 25.06 -9.48 6.28
CA ILE A 277 23.79 -9.09 5.63
C ILE A 277 22.70 -9.13 6.69
N ILE A 278 21.98 -8.00 6.84
CA ILE A 278 20.72 -7.94 7.58
C ILE A 278 19.60 -8.26 6.60
N TRP A 279 18.76 -9.23 6.95
CA TRP A 279 17.71 -9.75 6.10
C TRP A 279 16.38 -9.86 6.84
N ALA A 280 15.27 -9.41 6.23
CA ALA A 280 13.92 -9.60 6.75
C ALA A 280 13.32 -10.91 6.26
N SER A 281 12.66 -11.64 7.17
CA SER A 281 12.02 -12.93 6.86
C SER A 281 10.84 -13.22 7.75
N GLU A 282 9.81 -13.87 7.19
CA GLU A 282 8.65 -14.37 7.92
C GLU A 282 8.78 -15.85 8.34
N ARG A 283 9.97 -16.44 8.26
CA ARG A 283 10.23 -17.88 8.51
C ARG A 283 9.85 -18.36 9.90
N SER A 284 9.80 -17.46 10.88
CA SER A 284 9.37 -17.77 12.26
C SER A 284 7.86 -17.60 12.49
N GLY A 285 7.08 -17.33 11.43
CA GLY A 285 5.64 -17.03 11.52
C GLY A 285 5.32 -15.54 11.69
N TRP A 286 6.35 -14.72 11.86
CA TRP A 286 6.27 -13.26 11.97
C TRP A 286 7.43 -12.61 11.21
N ASN A 287 7.24 -11.41 10.69
CA ASN A 287 8.31 -10.70 10.00
C ASN A 287 9.35 -10.20 10.99
N HIS A 288 10.59 -10.68 10.85
CA HIS A 288 11.71 -10.37 11.72
C HIS A 288 13.01 -10.17 10.95
N LEU A 289 14.00 -9.55 11.61
CA LEU A 289 15.36 -9.37 11.08
C LEU A 289 16.28 -10.51 11.51
N TYR A 290 17.14 -10.91 10.59
CA TYR A 290 18.14 -11.94 10.73
C TYR A 290 19.50 -11.40 10.27
N LEU A 291 20.59 -11.80 10.95
CA LEU A 291 21.96 -11.48 10.58
C LEU A 291 22.63 -12.69 9.94
N TYR A 292 23.17 -12.51 8.76
CA TYR A 292 23.97 -13.50 8.04
C TYR A 292 25.42 -13.02 7.94
N ASP A 293 26.36 -13.95 7.81
CA ASP A 293 27.71 -13.64 7.35
C ASP A 293 27.74 -13.48 5.81
N GLY A 294 28.85 -12.97 5.28
CA GLY A 294 29.00 -12.72 3.83
C GLY A 294 29.07 -13.99 2.97
N LYS A 295 29.03 -15.18 3.58
CA LYS A 295 28.96 -16.49 2.90
C LYS A 295 27.57 -17.10 2.96
N GLY A 296 26.59 -16.36 3.50
CA GLY A 296 25.21 -16.79 3.60
C GLY A 296 24.89 -17.69 4.79
N LYS A 297 25.81 -17.83 5.77
CA LYS A 297 25.53 -18.58 7.00
C LYS A 297 24.79 -17.67 7.98
N LEU A 298 23.63 -18.14 8.46
CA LEU A 298 22.88 -17.46 9.51
C LEU A 298 23.72 -17.37 10.79
N LYS A 299 23.93 -16.16 11.30
CA LYS A 299 24.59 -15.89 12.57
C LYS A 299 23.58 -15.90 13.72
N ASN A 300 22.53 -15.10 13.64
CA ASN A 300 21.47 -15.05 14.65
C ASN A 300 20.21 -14.41 14.10
N GLN A 301 19.10 -14.58 14.82
CA GLN A 301 17.90 -13.81 14.68
C GLN A 301 18.02 -12.54 15.52
N ILE A 302 17.86 -11.36 14.91
CA ILE A 302 17.98 -10.05 15.57
C ILE A 302 16.72 -9.72 16.35
N THR A 303 15.56 -9.70 15.66
CA THR A 303 14.27 -9.46 16.32
C THR A 303 13.48 -10.76 16.44
N LYS A 304 12.71 -10.95 17.52
CA LYS A 304 11.98 -12.20 17.78
C LYS A 304 10.73 -11.98 18.65
N GLY A 305 9.76 -12.87 18.55
CA GLY A 305 8.52 -12.87 19.32
C GLY A 305 7.27 -12.84 18.45
N ASP A 306 6.09 -12.81 19.05
CA ASP A 306 4.80 -12.84 18.37
C ASP A 306 4.34 -11.42 18.00
N TRP A 307 5.12 -10.74 17.17
CA TRP A 307 4.90 -9.37 16.73
C TRP A 307 5.62 -9.12 15.39
N VAL A 308 5.31 -8.00 14.72
CA VAL A 308 5.81 -7.69 13.37
C VAL A 308 6.86 -6.58 13.42
N MET A 309 8.07 -6.84 12.93
CA MET A 309 8.98 -5.78 12.47
C MET A 309 8.40 -5.20 11.18
N ARG A 310 8.07 -3.90 11.20
CA ARG A 310 7.37 -3.21 10.11
C ARG A 310 8.32 -2.64 9.06
N SER A 311 9.28 -1.86 9.49
CA SER A 311 10.32 -1.27 8.66
C SER A 311 11.57 -0.98 9.46
N VAL A 312 12.74 -0.93 8.80
CA VAL A 312 13.99 -0.45 9.37
C VAL A 312 14.11 1.04 9.09
N VAL A 313 14.33 1.82 10.16
CA VAL A 313 14.47 3.27 10.09
C VAL A 313 15.94 3.66 9.90
N HIS A 314 16.84 3.03 10.67
CA HIS A 314 18.25 3.33 10.64
C HIS A 314 19.10 2.12 11.04
N VAL A 315 20.24 1.95 10.39
CA VAL A 315 21.26 0.98 10.74
C VAL A 315 22.53 1.75 11.13
N ASP A 316 22.88 1.69 12.41
CA ASP A 316 24.13 2.24 12.91
C ASP A 316 25.21 1.13 12.89
N GLU A 317 26.00 1.13 11.83
CA GLU A 317 27.08 0.14 11.65
C GLU A 317 28.17 0.26 12.73
N LYS A 318 28.47 1.50 13.16
CA LYS A 318 29.54 1.78 14.14
C LYS A 318 29.19 1.22 15.51
N ASN A 319 27.97 1.46 15.99
CA ASN A 319 27.51 1.00 17.29
C ASN A 319 26.84 -0.39 17.22
N ARG A 320 26.64 -0.91 15.99
CA ARG A 320 25.95 -2.19 15.71
C ARG A 320 24.53 -2.21 16.27
N GLU A 321 23.78 -1.16 16.01
CA GLU A 321 22.41 -0.97 16.47
C GLU A 321 21.44 -0.73 15.28
N ILE A 322 20.19 -1.08 15.45
CA ILE A 322 19.12 -0.84 14.49
C ILE A 322 18.00 -0.07 15.18
N ILE A 323 17.51 0.99 14.54
CA ILE A 323 16.24 1.63 14.88
C ILE A 323 15.22 1.13 13.88
N PHE A 324 14.06 0.68 14.37
CA PHE A 324 13.03 0.09 13.52
C PHE A 324 11.62 0.36 14.05
N GLU A 325 10.65 0.24 13.15
CA GLU A 325 9.22 0.21 13.46
C GLU A 325 8.77 -1.22 13.74
N GLY A 326 7.97 -1.40 14.78
CA GLY A 326 7.34 -2.66 15.12
C GLY A 326 5.90 -2.49 15.53
N SER A 327 5.08 -3.53 15.37
CA SER A 327 3.67 -3.52 15.79
C SER A 327 3.27 -4.86 16.41
N GLY A 328 2.29 -4.82 17.34
CA GLY A 328 1.75 -6.02 17.99
C GLY A 328 2.55 -6.55 19.18
N ARG A 329 3.61 -5.87 19.62
CA ARG A 329 4.41 -6.31 20.78
C ARG A 329 3.71 -6.09 22.11
N ASN A 330 2.84 -5.09 22.21
CA ASN A 330 2.12 -4.75 23.43
C ASN A 330 0.74 -5.42 23.42
N SER A 331 0.54 -6.43 24.26
CA SER A 331 -0.66 -7.29 24.23
C SER A 331 -1.99 -6.57 24.53
N ASN A 332 -1.94 -5.44 25.22
CA ASN A 332 -3.14 -4.66 25.60
C ASN A 332 -3.42 -3.49 24.67
N GLN A 333 -2.76 -3.43 23.51
CA GLN A 333 -2.91 -2.37 22.53
C GLN A 333 -3.40 -2.94 21.19
N ASP A 334 -3.88 -2.07 20.31
CA ASP A 334 -4.17 -2.47 18.94
C ASP A 334 -2.88 -3.01 18.28
N PRO A 335 -2.88 -4.26 17.78
CA PRO A 335 -1.68 -4.90 17.24
C PRO A 335 -1.16 -4.28 15.95
N TYR A 336 -1.85 -3.30 15.41
CA TYR A 336 -1.43 -2.55 14.22
C TYR A 336 -0.70 -1.24 14.57
N PHE A 337 -0.73 -0.78 15.82
CA PHE A 337 -0.03 0.45 16.21
C PHE A 337 1.46 0.32 15.98
N ILE A 338 2.00 1.30 15.27
CA ILE A 338 3.44 1.44 15.06
C ILE A 338 4.06 2.00 16.34
N HIS A 339 5.09 1.32 16.80
CA HIS A 339 6.00 1.78 17.84
C HIS A 339 7.43 1.75 17.30
N TYR A 340 8.28 2.61 17.84
CA TYR A 340 9.71 2.66 17.51
C TYR A 340 10.54 1.94 18.56
N TYR A 341 11.51 1.18 18.08
CA TYR A 341 12.39 0.36 18.91
C TYR A 341 13.84 0.53 18.46
N LYS A 342 14.75 0.24 19.40
CA LYS A 342 16.18 0.09 19.14
C LYS A 342 16.64 -1.28 19.60
N ILE A 343 17.57 -1.93 18.86
CA ILE A 343 18.10 -3.26 19.17
C ILE A 343 19.54 -3.39 18.66
N ASN A 344 20.37 -4.20 19.34
CA ASN A 344 21.69 -4.55 18.86
C ASN A 344 21.63 -5.64 17.77
N PHE A 345 22.63 -5.72 16.90
CA PHE A 345 22.69 -6.73 15.83
C PHE A 345 22.70 -8.19 16.35
N ASP A 346 23.16 -8.43 17.57
CA ASP A 346 23.13 -9.75 18.22
C ASP A 346 21.75 -10.11 18.81
N GLY A 347 20.79 -9.19 18.74
CA GLY A 347 19.44 -9.36 19.28
C GLY A 347 19.29 -8.99 20.74
N SER A 348 20.35 -8.54 21.40
CA SER A 348 20.30 -8.02 22.76
C SER A 348 19.84 -6.54 22.80
N GLY A 349 19.55 -6.02 23.97
CA GLY A 349 19.32 -4.60 24.18
C GLY A 349 18.04 -4.05 23.54
N LEU A 350 17.03 -4.89 23.26
CA LEU A 350 15.74 -4.40 22.71
C LEU A 350 15.12 -3.37 23.65
N LYS A 351 15.01 -2.13 23.19
CA LYS A 351 14.46 -0.99 23.90
C LYS A 351 13.33 -0.35 23.12
N ALA A 352 12.20 -0.07 23.78
CA ALA A 352 11.12 0.75 23.22
C ALA A 352 11.53 2.22 23.30
N LEU A 353 11.38 2.95 22.19
CA LEU A 353 11.56 4.40 22.09
C LEU A 353 10.25 5.16 22.22
N THR A 354 9.11 4.46 22.03
CA THR A 354 7.76 4.97 22.23
C THR A 354 6.96 3.97 23.06
N ALA A 355 6.04 4.45 23.90
CA ALA A 355 5.33 3.58 24.85
C ALA A 355 3.82 3.83 24.97
N GLU A 356 3.33 4.99 24.55
CA GLU A 356 1.92 5.38 24.68
C GLU A 356 1.02 4.42 23.88
N ASN A 357 -0.16 4.11 24.41
CA ASN A 357 -1.15 3.27 23.72
C ASN A 357 -1.76 4.02 22.54
N ALA A 358 -0.99 4.16 21.46
CA ALA A 358 -1.36 4.90 20.27
C ALA A 358 -0.50 4.46 19.07
N ASN A 359 -0.89 4.89 17.88
CA ASN A 359 -0.06 4.78 16.68
C ASN A 359 0.92 5.96 16.64
N HIS A 360 2.20 5.68 16.50
CA HIS A 360 3.28 6.66 16.50
C HIS A 360 3.79 6.96 15.10
N LYS A 361 4.17 8.22 14.88
CA LYS A 361 4.84 8.68 13.66
C LYS A 361 6.03 9.56 14.06
N ALA A 362 7.24 9.03 13.88
CA ALA A 362 8.48 9.74 14.20
C ALA A 362 9.11 10.42 12.98
N VAL A 363 9.77 11.55 13.23
CA VAL A 363 10.70 12.19 12.29
C VAL A 363 12.01 12.40 13.03
N PHE A 364 13.06 11.69 12.62
CA PHE A 364 14.36 11.71 13.27
C PHE A 364 15.23 12.89 12.81
N SER A 365 16.08 13.41 13.70
CA SER A 365 17.16 14.34 13.35
C SER A 365 18.18 13.64 12.44
N GLY A 366 18.94 14.42 11.66
CA GLY A 366 19.92 13.85 10.72
C GLY A 366 21.05 13.06 11.38
N ASP A 367 21.34 13.33 12.65
CA ASP A 367 22.33 12.63 13.48
C ASP A 367 21.73 11.52 14.35
N PHE A 368 20.42 11.28 14.26
CA PHE A 368 19.67 10.33 15.05
C PHE A 368 19.78 10.46 16.58
N ASN A 369 20.11 11.66 17.09
CA ASN A 369 20.13 11.94 18.53
C ASN A 369 18.75 12.25 19.09
N TYR A 370 17.88 12.84 18.28
CA TYR A 370 16.53 13.25 18.64
C TYR A 370 15.50 12.81 17.62
N PHE A 371 14.26 12.77 18.03
CA PHE A 371 13.14 12.64 17.09
C PHE A 371 11.89 13.33 17.63
N THR A 372 11.09 13.85 16.72
CA THR A 372 9.71 14.24 17.03
C THR A 372 8.82 13.02 16.91
N ASP A 373 7.93 12.82 17.86
CA ASP A 373 6.97 11.73 17.86
C ASP A 373 5.55 12.31 17.95
N THR A 374 4.77 12.11 16.89
CA THR A 374 3.34 12.41 16.89
C THR A 374 2.58 11.11 17.08
N TYR A 375 1.88 10.99 18.21
CA TYR A 375 1.07 9.81 18.48
C TYR A 375 -0.41 10.15 18.59
N SER A 376 -1.24 9.26 18.04
CA SER A 376 -2.70 9.40 18.05
C SER A 376 -3.40 8.05 17.85
N ARG A 377 -4.71 8.03 18.06
CA ARG A 377 -5.62 6.95 17.64
C ARG A 377 -6.82 7.57 16.93
N ILE A 378 -7.64 6.77 16.33
CA ILE A 378 -8.90 7.25 15.75
C ILE A 378 -9.82 7.91 16.81
N ASP A 379 -9.66 7.52 18.09
CA ASP A 379 -10.38 8.00 19.28
C ASP A 379 -9.49 8.80 20.25
N LEU A 380 -8.28 9.19 19.82
CA LEU A 380 -7.34 10.02 20.60
C LEU A 380 -6.73 11.11 19.70
N PRO A 381 -6.92 12.39 20.03
CA PRO A 381 -6.31 13.50 19.29
C PRO A 381 -4.78 13.39 19.23
N PRO A 382 -4.14 13.94 18.18
CA PRO A 382 -2.69 13.97 18.06
C PRO A 382 -2.03 14.72 19.22
N VAL A 383 -0.99 14.10 19.77
CA VAL A 383 -0.02 14.73 20.68
C VAL A 383 1.35 14.60 20.04
N THR A 384 2.10 15.70 19.98
CA THR A 384 3.46 15.72 19.44
C THR A 384 4.46 16.08 20.50
N VAL A 385 5.49 15.26 20.64
CA VAL A 385 6.57 15.43 21.63
C VAL A 385 7.93 15.36 20.95
N LEU A 386 8.94 15.96 21.60
CA LEU A 386 10.34 15.77 21.28
C LEU A 386 10.91 14.69 22.20
N ARG A 387 11.62 13.72 21.63
CA ARG A 387 12.25 12.61 22.36
C ARG A 387 13.76 12.51 22.11
N ASN A 388 14.45 11.94 23.08
CA ASN A 388 15.81 11.47 22.95
C ASN A 388 15.83 10.07 22.32
N THR A 389 16.68 9.81 21.32
CA THR A 389 16.77 8.53 20.64
C THR A 389 17.51 7.47 21.47
N SER A 390 18.35 7.87 22.43
CA SER A 390 19.10 6.89 23.23
C SER A 390 18.23 6.03 24.14
N ASP A 391 17.10 6.62 24.63
CA ASP A 391 16.24 5.98 25.64
C ASP A 391 14.74 6.18 25.40
N GLY A 392 14.35 6.98 24.41
CA GLY A 392 12.96 7.31 24.12
C GLY A 392 12.31 8.31 25.08
N LYS A 393 13.09 8.89 26.01
CA LYS A 393 12.56 9.83 27.00
C LYS A 393 12.00 11.07 26.32
N VAL A 394 10.80 11.49 26.75
CA VAL A 394 10.21 12.77 26.36
C VAL A 394 11.01 13.89 26.96
N LEU A 395 11.51 14.78 26.13
CA LEU A 395 12.27 15.97 26.50
C LEU A 395 11.34 17.20 26.60
N MET A 396 10.35 17.28 25.70
CA MET A 396 9.43 18.42 25.63
C MET A 396 8.11 17.99 24.99
N GLU A 397 6.98 18.42 25.53
CA GLU A 397 5.69 18.41 24.82
C GLU A 397 5.68 19.60 23.85
N LEU A 398 5.49 19.30 22.55
CA LEU A 398 5.48 20.31 21.52
C LEU A 398 4.10 20.87 21.28
N GLU A 399 3.16 19.97 20.96
CA GLU A 399 1.76 20.34 20.65
C GLU A 399 0.78 19.26 21.14
N LYS A 400 -0.40 19.71 21.49
CA LYS A 400 -1.56 18.88 21.74
C LYS A 400 -2.72 19.40 20.90
N ALA A 401 -3.27 18.59 20.03
CA ALA A 401 -4.33 19.00 19.12
C ALA A 401 -5.59 19.42 19.87
N ASP A 402 -6.15 20.55 19.47
CA ASP A 402 -7.42 21.09 19.98
C ASP A 402 -8.55 20.71 19.01
N LEU A 403 -9.51 19.92 19.52
CA LEU A 403 -10.69 19.47 18.78
C LEU A 403 -11.94 20.31 19.07
N GLY A 404 -11.86 21.34 19.92
CA GLY A 404 -13.02 22.16 20.30
C GLY A 404 -13.84 22.61 19.09
N PRO A 405 -13.23 23.23 18.06
CA PRO A 405 -13.92 23.63 16.85
C PRO A 405 -14.56 22.47 16.08
N LEU A 406 -13.87 21.33 15.96
CA LEU A 406 -14.39 20.15 15.28
C LEU A 406 -15.63 19.59 16.01
N LEU A 407 -15.55 19.44 17.31
CA LEU A 407 -16.66 18.91 18.12
C LEU A 407 -17.87 19.85 18.11
N SER A 408 -17.67 21.18 18.01
CA SER A 408 -18.72 22.15 17.87
C SER A 408 -19.53 22.01 16.57
N THR A 409 -18.99 21.32 15.54
CA THR A 409 -19.72 21.05 14.30
C THR A 409 -20.79 19.96 14.45
N GLY A 410 -20.79 19.25 15.58
CA GLY A 410 -21.59 18.04 15.81
C GLY A 410 -20.87 16.74 15.41
N TRP A 411 -19.67 16.82 14.82
CA TRP A 411 -18.86 15.65 14.52
C TRP A 411 -18.62 14.78 15.76
N LYS A 412 -18.70 13.48 15.60
CA LYS A 412 -18.48 12.52 16.68
C LYS A 412 -17.28 11.65 16.37
N MET A 413 -16.46 11.43 17.38
CA MET A 413 -15.30 10.55 17.30
C MET A 413 -15.73 9.11 17.01
N PRO A 414 -15.06 8.40 16.07
CA PRO A 414 -15.31 6.97 15.86
C PRO A 414 -15.05 6.17 17.14
N GLU A 415 -15.79 5.09 17.32
CA GLU A 415 -15.55 4.15 18.41
C GLU A 415 -14.70 2.98 17.92
N VAL A 416 -13.62 2.66 18.63
CA VAL A 416 -12.87 1.42 18.44
C VAL A 416 -13.68 0.25 18.99
N PHE A 417 -13.83 -0.80 18.18
CA PHE A 417 -14.50 -2.03 18.60
C PHE A 417 -13.68 -3.25 18.22
N THR A 418 -13.63 -4.23 19.11
CA THR A 418 -12.87 -5.47 18.93
C THR A 418 -13.78 -6.66 19.19
N ALA A 419 -13.70 -7.67 18.33
CA ALA A 419 -14.41 -8.94 18.48
C ALA A 419 -13.53 -10.10 18.05
N LYS A 420 -13.87 -11.33 18.48
CA LYS A 420 -13.16 -12.53 18.03
C LYS A 420 -13.49 -12.86 16.58
N GLY A 421 -12.47 -13.23 15.81
CA GLY A 421 -12.59 -13.69 14.45
C GLY A 421 -13.13 -15.12 14.34
N ARG A 422 -13.07 -15.67 13.13
CA ARG A 422 -13.59 -17.00 12.75
C ARG A 422 -13.07 -18.15 13.60
N ASP A 423 -11.86 -18.01 14.15
CA ASP A 423 -11.20 -19.02 14.99
C ASP A 423 -11.60 -18.93 16.48
N GLY A 424 -12.44 -17.96 16.85
CA GLY A 424 -12.86 -17.69 18.23
C GLY A 424 -11.75 -17.19 19.16
N LYS A 425 -10.56 -16.91 18.64
CA LYS A 425 -9.34 -16.54 19.40
C LYS A 425 -8.75 -15.20 18.98
N THR A 426 -8.55 -15.01 17.69
CA THR A 426 -7.88 -13.83 17.14
C THR A 426 -8.77 -12.61 17.24
N ASP A 427 -8.22 -11.53 17.80
CA ASP A 427 -8.93 -10.26 17.88
C ASP A 427 -8.94 -9.56 16.52
N ILE A 428 -10.14 -9.26 16.04
CA ILE A 428 -10.41 -8.44 14.86
C ILE A 428 -10.72 -7.03 15.33
N TRP A 429 -9.96 -6.09 14.83
CA TRP A 429 -10.03 -4.68 15.20
C TRP A 429 -10.76 -3.88 14.13
N GLY A 430 -11.65 -3.00 14.56
CA GLY A 430 -12.42 -2.15 13.66
C GLY A 430 -12.91 -0.88 14.35
N MET A 431 -13.71 -0.12 13.60
CA MET A 431 -14.31 1.12 14.08
C MET A 431 -15.79 1.21 13.73
N ILE A 432 -16.52 1.98 14.52
CA ILE A 432 -17.95 2.28 14.35
C ILE A 432 -18.12 3.78 14.30
N ILE A 433 -18.78 4.27 13.25
CA ILE A 433 -19.13 5.68 13.06
C ILE A 433 -20.65 5.82 13.17
N ARG A 434 -21.10 6.80 13.94
CA ARG A 434 -22.51 7.13 14.14
C ARG A 434 -22.82 8.52 13.59
N PRO A 435 -24.04 8.79 13.18
CA PRO A 435 -24.44 10.13 12.75
C PRO A 435 -24.38 11.13 13.92
N SER A 436 -24.26 12.42 13.62
CA SER A 436 -24.22 13.50 14.63
C SER A 436 -25.50 13.55 15.47
N ASN A 437 -26.65 13.26 14.85
CA ASN A 437 -27.99 13.20 15.48
C ASN A 437 -28.36 11.78 15.95
N PHE A 438 -27.38 10.95 16.29
CA PHE A 438 -27.60 9.57 16.74
C PHE A 438 -28.59 9.48 17.91
N ASP A 439 -29.56 8.57 17.75
CA ASP A 439 -30.56 8.25 18.76
C ASP A 439 -30.50 6.73 19.08
N PRO A 440 -30.13 6.31 20.29
CA PRO A 440 -29.97 4.91 20.65
C PRO A 440 -31.27 4.09 20.63
N LEU A 441 -32.43 4.76 20.56
CA LEU A 441 -33.75 4.11 20.50
C LEU A 441 -34.14 3.74 19.07
N LYS A 442 -33.47 4.29 18.06
CA LYS A 442 -33.73 3.96 16.63
C LYS A 442 -32.93 2.75 16.18
N LYS A 443 -33.41 2.13 15.09
CA LYS A 443 -32.69 1.06 14.37
C LYS A 443 -32.02 1.65 13.13
N TYR A 444 -30.74 1.35 12.97
CA TYR A 444 -29.92 1.83 11.85
C TYR A 444 -29.45 0.66 10.99
N PRO A 445 -29.63 0.70 9.67
CA PRO A 445 -28.91 -0.18 8.77
C PRO A 445 -27.40 0.03 8.92
N ILE A 446 -26.64 -1.01 8.61
CA ILE A 446 -25.18 -0.99 8.72
C ILE A 446 -24.60 -0.89 7.32
N ILE A 447 -23.57 -0.07 7.14
CA ILE A 447 -22.77 -0.02 5.91
C ILE A 447 -21.32 -0.31 6.26
N GLU A 448 -20.75 -1.34 5.66
CA GLU A 448 -19.32 -1.64 5.78
C GLU A 448 -18.54 -1.00 4.63
N TYR A 449 -17.47 -0.26 4.96
CA TYR A 449 -16.46 0.14 3.99
C TYR A 449 -15.33 -0.87 4.00
N ILE A 450 -15.14 -1.59 2.88
CA ILE A 450 -14.19 -2.68 2.78
C ILE A 450 -13.03 -2.36 1.83
N TYR A 451 -11.84 -2.78 2.25
CA TYR A 451 -10.70 -3.02 1.39
C TYR A 451 -9.90 -4.19 1.98
N ALA A 452 -10.04 -5.37 1.40
CA ALA A 452 -9.37 -6.58 1.87
C ALA A 452 -8.22 -7.01 0.94
N GLY A 453 -7.54 -6.04 0.36
CA GLY A 453 -6.31 -6.29 -0.41
C GLY A 453 -5.19 -6.80 0.52
N PRO A 454 -4.55 -7.93 0.18
CA PRO A 454 -3.55 -8.55 1.06
C PRO A 454 -2.27 -7.74 1.29
N GLN A 455 -2.04 -6.70 0.51
CA GLN A 455 -0.81 -5.89 0.59
C GLN A 455 -0.71 -5.04 1.87
N ASP A 456 -1.84 -4.72 2.54
CA ASP A 456 -1.82 -3.89 3.75
C ASP A 456 -3.02 -4.17 4.66
N SER A 457 -3.10 -3.51 5.82
CA SER A 457 -4.29 -3.33 6.66
C SER A 457 -5.02 -2.06 6.26
N PHE A 458 -6.31 -1.96 6.55
CA PHE A 458 -7.14 -0.90 6.00
C PHE A 458 -7.77 0.04 7.04
N VAL A 459 -8.09 -0.45 8.22
CA VAL A 459 -8.68 0.38 9.29
C VAL A 459 -7.67 1.45 9.72
N PRO A 460 -8.03 2.75 9.69
CA PRO A 460 -7.16 3.82 10.17
C PRO A 460 -6.73 3.60 11.63
N LYS A 461 -5.47 3.88 11.93
CA LYS A 461 -4.89 3.71 13.27
C LYS A 461 -4.54 5.02 13.95
N SER A 462 -4.48 6.11 13.18
CA SER A 462 -4.24 7.47 13.67
C SER A 462 -5.51 8.30 13.56
N PHE A 463 -5.56 9.36 14.33
CA PHE A 463 -6.61 10.37 14.24
C PHE A 463 -6.64 11.01 12.84
N GLY A 464 -7.84 11.24 12.34
CA GLY A 464 -8.07 11.96 11.09
C GLY A 464 -9.53 12.35 10.96
N THR A 465 -9.77 13.54 10.44
CA THR A 465 -11.11 14.03 10.10
C THR A 465 -11.51 13.64 8.70
N ASP A 466 -10.50 13.46 7.83
CA ASP A 466 -10.69 12.99 6.46
C ASP A 466 -10.75 11.46 6.49
N SER A 467 -11.94 10.94 6.28
CA SER A 467 -12.16 9.54 6.06
C SER A 467 -12.29 9.28 4.56
N ARG A 468 -11.39 8.48 4.01
CA ARG A 468 -11.57 7.96 2.66
C ARG A 468 -12.98 7.37 2.54
N GLY A 469 -13.71 7.73 1.48
CA GLY A 469 -15.05 7.26 1.26
C GLY A 469 -16.15 8.01 2.02
N SER A 470 -15.86 9.17 2.57
CA SER A 470 -16.86 10.07 3.19
C SER A 470 -17.73 9.36 4.24
N LEU A 471 -17.08 8.65 5.18
CA LEU A 471 -17.78 7.74 6.10
C LEU A 471 -18.70 8.48 7.09
N HIS A 472 -18.28 9.66 7.56
CA HIS A 472 -19.09 10.47 8.46
C HIS A 472 -20.33 11.02 7.74
N GLU A 473 -20.14 11.54 6.50
CA GLU A 473 -21.24 12.05 5.69
C GLU A 473 -22.24 10.94 5.36
N LEU A 474 -21.75 9.71 5.09
CA LEU A 474 -22.61 8.56 4.86
C LEU A 474 -23.42 8.20 6.11
N ALA A 475 -22.80 8.29 7.30
CA ALA A 475 -23.50 8.06 8.57
C ALA A 475 -24.62 9.09 8.79
N GLU A 476 -24.43 10.37 8.41
CA GLU A 476 -25.42 11.43 8.55
C GLU A 476 -26.74 11.11 7.83
N LEU A 477 -26.73 10.25 6.82
CA LEU A 477 -27.95 9.82 6.12
C LEU A 477 -28.80 8.83 6.95
N GLY A 478 -28.34 8.42 8.13
CA GLY A 478 -29.05 7.53 9.02
C GLY A 478 -28.52 6.08 8.99
N PHE A 479 -27.23 5.91 8.80
CA PHE A 479 -26.53 4.64 8.84
C PHE A 479 -25.55 4.52 10.01
N ILE A 480 -25.28 3.31 10.46
CA ILE A 480 -24.05 3.01 11.21
C ILE A 480 -23.01 2.54 10.19
N VAL A 481 -21.90 3.28 10.12
CA VAL A 481 -20.83 2.93 9.19
C VAL A 481 -19.72 2.22 9.95
N VAL A 482 -19.25 1.09 9.41
CA VAL A 482 -18.23 0.26 10.05
C VAL A 482 -17.08 -0.04 9.11
N GLN A 483 -15.91 -0.31 9.71
CA GLN A 483 -14.71 -0.73 9.02
C GLN A 483 -13.93 -1.68 9.94
N CYS A 484 -13.50 -2.84 9.45
CA CYS A 484 -12.66 -3.77 10.20
C CYS A 484 -11.69 -4.52 9.29
N ASP A 485 -10.58 -5.02 9.85
CA ASP A 485 -9.57 -5.83 9.15
C ASP A 485 -9.73 -7.31 9.52
N GLY A 486 -10.26 -8.11 8.58
CA GLY A 486 -10.34 -9.57 8.71
C GLY A 486 -9.03 -10.28 8.38
N MET A 487 -8.95 -11.59 8.65
CA MET A 487 -7.84 -12.44 8.24
C MET A 487 -7.65 -12.40 6.72
N GLY A 488 -6.41 -12.53 6.27
CA GLY A 488 -6.00 -12.38 4.87
C GLY A 488 -5.40 -11.02 4.54
N THR A 489 -5.50 -10.02 5.44
CA THR A 489 -4.80 -8.74 5.32
C THR A 489 -3.42 -8.79 5.98
N ALA A 490 -2.52 -7.84 5.65
CA ALA A 490 -1.15 -7.80 6.16
C ALA A 490 -1.04 -7.28 7.62
N ASN A 491 0.20 -7.13 8.07
CA ASN A 491 0.58 -6.49 9.34
C ASN A 491 0.29 -7.30 10.61
N ARG A 492 0.01 -8.58 10.46
CA ARG A 492 -0.15 -9.55 11.55
C ARG A 492 0.79 -10.76 11.33
N SER A 493 0.54 -11.88 12.00
CA SER A 493 1.29 -13.12 11.76
C SER A 493 1.16 -13.60 10.32
N LYS A 494 2.13 -14.40 9.87
CA LYS A 494 2.06 -15.03 8.56
C LYS A 494 0.80 -15.90 8.42
N ALA A 495 0.41 -16.64 9.47
CA ALA A 495 -0.81 -17.46 9.45
C ALA A 495 -2.09 -16.61 9.27
N PHE A 496 -2.15 -15.41 9.85
CA PHE A 496 -3.25 -14.47 9.63
C PHE A 496 -3.30 -13.99 8.17
N HIS A 497 -2.14 -13.67 7.60
CA HIS A 497 -2.01 -13.19 6.22
C HIS A 497 -2.26 -14.30 5.20
N ASP A 498 -1.77 -15.52 5.46
CA ASP A 498 -1.87 -16.66 4.54
C ASP A 498 -3.31 -17.11 4.23
N VAL A 499 -4.30 -16.66 4.99
CA VAL A 499 -5.73 -16.93 4.71
C VAL A 499 -6.13 -16.45 3.30
N CYS A 500 -5.49 -15.41 2.77
CA CYS A 500 -5.75 -14.93 1.40
C CYS A 500 -5.17 -15.83 0.29
N TRP A 501 -4.24 -16.76 0.65
CA TRP A 501 -3.51 -17.55 -0.35
C TRP A 501 -4.42 -18.41 -1.20
N LYS A 502 -4.47 -18.10 -2.50
CA LYS A 502 -5.34 -18.76 -3.49
C LYS A 502 -6.83 -18.65 -3.20
N ASP A 503 -7.23 -17.71 -2.34
CA ASP A 503 -8.62 -17.54 -1.92
C ASP A 503 -8.99 -16.07 -1.67
N LEU A 504 -8.83 -15.22 -2.69
CA LEU A 504 -9.18 -13.79 -2.57
C LEU A 504 -10.69 -13.53 -2.41
N LYS A 505 -11.55 -14.51 -2.73
CA LYS A 505 -13.00 -14.40 -2.46
C LYS A 505 -13.33 -14.43 -0.97
N ASP A 506 -12.45 -14.97 -0.13
CA ASP A 506 -12.64 -14.98 1.33
C ASP A 506 -12.73 -13.55 1.90
N ALA A 507 -11.81 -12.65 1.48
CA ALA A 507 -11.78 -11.23 1.85
C ALA A 507 -11.99 -10.96 3.35
N GLY A 508 -11.75 -11.94 4.22
CA GLY A 508 -12.00 -11.86 5.66
C GLY A 508 -13.51 -11.85 6.01
N PHE A 509 -14.40 -12.22 5.12
CA PHE A 509 -15.85 -12.17 5.38
C PHE A 509 -16.30 -12.94 6.62
N PRO A 510 -15.85 -14.16 6.92
CA PRO A 510 -16.22 -14.83 8.15
C PRO A 510 -15.90 -14.02 9.42
N ASP A 511 -14.75 -13.32 9.42
CA ASP A 511 -14.32 -12.46 10.54
C ASP A 511 -15.18 -11.20 10.62
N ARG A 512 -15.41 -10.53 9.49
CA ARG A 512 -16.19 -9.30 9.36
C ARG A 512 -17.63 -9.50 9.78
N ILE A 513 -18.27 -10.60 9.33
CA ILE A 513 -19.62 -10.96 9.70
C ILE A 513 -19.71 -11.26 11.20
N ALA A 514 -18.75 -12.02 11.76
CA ALA A 514 -18.68 -12.29 13.19
C ALA A 514 -18.51 -10.99 14.00
N TRP A 515 -17.65 -10.09 13.55
CA TRP A 515 -17.39 -8.80 14.17
C TRP A 515 -18.65 -7.92 14.19
N ILE A 516 -19.35 -7.76 13.04
CA ILE A 516 -20.59 -6.98 12.93
C ILE A 516 -21.68 -7.58 13.81
N LYS A 517 -21.87 -8.90 13.83
CA LYS A 517 -22.82 -9.58 14.71
C LYS A 517 -22.51 -9.38 16.18
N SER A 518 -21.22 -9.41 16.56
CA SER A 518 -20.77 -9.15 17.91
C SER A 518 -21.07 -7.69 18.33
N ALA A 519 -20.80 -6.72 17.45
CA ALA A 519 -21.14 -5.32 17.69
C ALA A 519 -22.67 -5.14 17.86
N ALA A 520 -23.48 -5.75 17.00
CA ALA A 520 -24.94 -5.67 17.07
C ALA A 520 -25.52 -6.36 18.32
N SER A 521 -24.87 -7.38 18.86
CA SER A 521 -25.29 -8.00 20.13
C SER A 521 -25.08 -7.07 21.31
N LYS A 522 -24.07 -6.19 21.26
CA LYS A 522 -23.80 -5.15 22.25
C LYS A 522 -24.68 -3.91 22.04
N TYR A 523 -24.95 -3.57 20.79
CA TYR A 523 -25.59 -2.32 20.40
C TYR A 523 -26.92 -2.60 19.66
N ASN A 524 -28.01 -2.61 20.40
CA ASN A 524 -29.35 -2.92 19.89
C ASN A 524 -29.81 -2.06 18.71
N TYR A 525 -29.25 -0.87 18.51
CA TYR A 525 -29.56 0.00 17.38
C TYR A 525 -29.00 -0.49 16.05
N MET A 526 -28.04 -1.41 16.02
CA MET A 526 -27.47 -1.96 14.80
C MET A 526 -28.38 -3.06 14.21
N ASP A 527 -28.87 -2.83 12.98
CA ASP A 527 -29.79 -3.75 12.32
C ASP A 527 -29.07 -4.67 11.33
N THR A 528 -28.72 -5.86 11.77
CA THR A 528 -28.05 -6.88 10.94
C THR A 528 -28.92 -7.51 9.85
N SER A 529 -30.21 -7.19 9.78
CA SER A 529 -31.07 -7.59 8.67
C SER A 529 -30.91 -6.68 7.45
N ARG A 530 -30.33 -5.49 7.62
CA ARG A 530 -30.12 -4.47 6.60
C ARG A 530 -28.65 -4.06 6.56
N VAL A 531 -27.79 -4.90 5.96
CA VAL A 531 -26.35 -4.65 5.84
C VAL A 531 -25.98 -4.35 4.39
N GLY A 532 -25.36 -3.20 4.18
CA GLY A 532 -24.73 -2.81 2.93
C GLY A 532 -23.21 -2.85 3.01
N ILE A 533 -22.56 -2.80 1.84
CA ILE A 533 -21.10 -2.81 1.72
C ILE A 533 -20.65 -2.00 0.51
N PHE A 534 -19.52 -1.31 0.60
CA PHE A 534 -18.90 -0.67 -0.54
C PHE A 534 -17.39 -0.66 -0.46
N GLY A 535 -16.73 -0.50 -1.62
CA GLY A 535 -15.29 -0.38 -1.70
C GLY A 535 -14.82 -0.05 -3.11
N ASN A 536 -13.52 0.26 -3.21
CA ASN A 536 -12.84 0.58 -4.47
C ASN A 536 -11.74 -0.46 -4.75
N SER A 537 -11.43 -0.71 -6.02
CA SER A 537 -10.29 -1.57 -6.39
C SER A 537 -10.49 -3.01 -5.87
N ALA A 538 -9.55 -3.56 -5.09
CA ALA A 538 -9.76 -4.81 -4.35
C ALA A 538 -11.03 -4.75 -3.49
N GLY A 539 -11.33 -3.60 -2.87
CA GLY A 539 -12.58 -3.37 -2.14
C GLY A 539 -13.82 -3.42 -3.04
N GLY A 540 -13.70 -3.01 -4.30
CA GLY A 540 -14.74 -3.16 -5.30
C GLY A 540 -15.00 -4.64 -5.63
N GLN A 541 -13.94 -5.43 -5.85
CA GLN A 541 -14.06 -6.88 -5.99
C GLN A 541 -14.76 -7.50 -4.77
N ASN A 542 -14.32 -7.13 -3.57
CA ASN A 542 -14.88 -7.64 -2.32
C ASN A 542 -16.37 -7.27 -2.19
N SER A 543 -16.75 -6.01 -2.46
CA SER A 543 -18.13 -5.53 -2.33
C SER A 543 -19.10 -6.31 -3.23
N ALA A 544 -18.75 -6.50 -4.51
CA ALA A 544 -19.53 -7.36 -5.40
C ALA A 544 -19.53 -8.81 -4.92
N GLY A 545 -18.38 -9.33 -4.49
CA GLY A 545 -18.23 -10.68 -3.93
C GLY A 545 -19.12 -10.93 -2.71
N ALA A 546 -19.34 -9.91 -1.87
CA ALA A 546 -20.23 -10.02 -0.71
C ALA A 546 -21.64 -10.48 -1.09
N LEU A 547 -22.20 -9.96 -2.20
CA LEU A 547 -23.53 -10.36 -2.68
C LEU A 547 -23.54 -11.70 -3.39
N LEU A 548 -22.38 -12.15 -3.89
CA LEU A 548 -22.23 -13.45 -4.58
C LEU A 548 -22.03 -14.60 -3.60
N PHE A 549 -21.23 -14.37 -2.54
CA PHE A 549 -20.77 -15.43 -1.64
C PHE A 549 -21.44 -15.38 -0.25
N HIS A 550 -21.95 -14.20 0.17
CA HIS A 550 -22.59 -13.98 1.48
C HIS A 550 -23.93 -13.21 1.39
N PRO A 551 -24.84 -13.59 0.45
CA PRO A 551 -26.09 -12.86 0.21
C PRO A 551 -27.07 -12.93 1.38
N ASP A 552 -26.90 -13.92 2.27
CA ASP A 552 -27.75 -14.07 3.46
C ASP A 552 -27.44 -12.98 4.51
N PHE A 553 -26.26 -12.36 4.43
CA PHE A 553 -25.86 -11.27 5.33
C PHE A 553 -25.89 -9.91 4.63
N TYR A 554 -25.18 -9.74 3.50
CA TYR A 554 -25.14 -8.48 2.75
C TYR A 554 -26.33 -8.40 1.78
N LYS A 555 -26.98 -7.22 1.74
CA LYS A 555 -28.21 -6.98 0.95
C LYS A 555 -28.01 -5.99 -0.18
N VAL A 556 -27.07 -5.04 -0.03
CA VAL A 556 -26.80 -3.96 -0.96
C VAL A 556 -25.27 -3.79 -1.08
N ALA A 557 -24.76 -3.70 -2.30
CA ALA A 557 -23.36 -3.42 -2.53
C ALA A 557 -23.14 -2.31 -3.57
N VAL A 558 -22.14 -1.46 -3.32
CA VAL A 558 -21.60 -0.53 -4.31
C VAL A 558 -20.15 -0.90 -4.56
N SER A 559 -19.84 -1.28 -5.77
CA SER A 559 -18.54 -1.75 -6.20
C SER A 559 -17.93 -0.78 -7.20
N SER A 560 -16.83 -0.10 -6.80
CA SER A 560 -16.15 0.87 -7.66
C SER A 560 -14.82 0.32 -8.15
N SER A 561 -14.52 0.47 -9.46
CA SER A 561 -13.24 0.12 -10.11
C SER A 561 -12.70 -1.25 -9.69
N GLY A 562 -13.59 -2.26 -9.61
CA GLY A 562 -13.27 -3.57 -9.02
C GLY A 562 -12.49 -4.49 -9.94
N CYS A 563 -11.50 -5.21 -9.39
CA CYS A 563 -10.85 -6.33 -10.05
C CYS A 563 -11.74 -7.58 -9.95
N HIS A 564 -12.73 -7.70 -10.83
CA HIS A 564 -13.76 -8.74 -10.73
C HIS A 564 -13.31 -10.13 -11.16
N ASP A 565 -12.19 -10.22 -11.86
CA ASP A 565 -11.53 -11.48 -12.17
C ASP A 565 -10.01 -11.29 -12.03
N ASN A 566 -9.38 -12.03 -11.14
CA ASN A 566 -7.96 -11.91 -10.87
C ASN A 566 -7.06 -12.32 -12.06
N ARG A 567 -7.62 -12.93 -13.11
CA ARG A 567 -6.95 -13.17 -14.40
C ARG A 567 -6.90 -11.91 -15.28
N MET A 568 -7.70 -10.89 -14.99
CA MET A 568 -7.88 -9.68 -15.79
C MET A 568 -7.16 -8.46 -15.25
N ASP A 569 -6.47 -8.58 -14.12
CA ASP A 569 -5.75 -7.48 -13.50
C ASP A 569 -4.24 -7.73 -13.53
N LYS A 570 -3.46 -6.77 -13.07
CA LYS A 570 -1.98 -6.74 -13.14
C LYS A 570 -1.33 -7.99 -12.55
N ILE A 571 -0.41 -8.59 -13.30
CA ILE A 571 0.28 -9.84 -12.98
C ILE A 571 0.98 -9.79 -11.62
N TRP A 572 1.68 -8.69 -11.31
CA TRP A 572 2.52 -8.57 -10.12
C TRP A 572 1.72 -8.64 -8.81
N TRP A 573 0.47 -8.13 -8.80
CA TRP A 573 -0.39 -8.17 -7.63
C TRP A 573 -1.10 -9.51 -7.51
N ASN A 574 -1.63 -10.01 -8.62
CA ASN A 574 -2.49 -11.19 -8.60
C ASN A 574 -1.72 -12.51 -8.43
N GLU A 575 -0.60 -12.70 -9.12
CA GLU A 575 0.18 -13.95 -8.96
C GLU A 575 0.81 -14.06 -7.58
N GLN A 576 1.06 -12.94 -6.88
CA GLN A 576 1.58 -12.98 -5.52
C GLN A 576 0.60 -13.65 -4.55
N TRP A 577 -0.70 -13.38 -4.69
CA TRP A 577 -1.71 -13.87 -3.76
C TRP A 577 -2.44 -15.11 -4.28
N MET A 578 -2.65 -15.20 -5.58
CA MET A 578 -3.36 -16.30 -6.21
C MET A 578 -2.44 -17.42 -6.71
N GLY A 579 -1.13 -17.18 -6.72
CA GLY A 579 -0.12 -18.14 -7.14
C GLY A 579 -0.05 -18.36 -8.65
N TYR A 580 0.96 -19.15 -9.07
CA TYR A 580 1.18 -19.59 -10.44
C TYR A 580 1.51 -21.08 -10.43
N PRO A 581 1.06 -21.89 -11.43
CA PRO A 581 0.26 -21.52 -12.60
C PRO A 581 -1.20 -21.17 -12.26
N ILE A 582 -1.88 -20.54 -13.23
CA ILE A 582 -3.32 -20.26 -13.16
C ILE A 582 -4.09 -21.58 -13.12
N GLY A 583 -5.03 -21.68 -12.19
CA GLY A 583 -5.85 -22.86 -11.98
C GLY A 583 -7.24 -22.51 -11.45
N LYS A 584 -7.95 -23.50 -10.92
CA LYS A 584 -9.34 -23.38 -10.42
C LYS A 584 -9.52 -22.28 -9.35
N GLN A 585 -8.48 -21.99 -8.55
CA GLN A 585 -8.52 -20.95 -7.54
C GLN A 585 -8.89 -19.57 -8.11
N TYR A 586 -8.49 -19.28 -9.33
CA TYR A 586 -8.84 -18.04 -10.03
C TYR A 586 -10.31 -18.01 -10.41
N GLU A 587 -10.85 -19.11 -10.92
CA GLU A 587 -12.28 -19.24 -11.28
C GLU A 587 -13.18 -19.19 -10.05
N GLU A 588 -12.79 -19.87 -8.98
CA GLU A 588 -13.53 -19.91 -7.71
C GLU A 588 -13.59 -18.53 -7.04
N SER A 589 -12.53 -17.71 -7.20
CA SER A 589 -12.47 -16.35 -6.64
C SER A 589 -13.03 -15.27 -7.59
N SER A 590 -13.37 -15.61 -8.84
CA SER A 590 -13.84 -14.66 -9.85
C SER A 590 -15.30 -14.27 -9.64
N ASN A 591 -15.58 -12.98 -9.53
CA ASN A 591 -16.94 -12.46 -9.54
C ASN A 591 -17.62 -12.69 -10.91
N VAL A 592 -16.84 -12.65 -12.01
CA VAL A 592 -17.33 -12.90 -13.37
C VAL A 592 -17.85 -14.34 -13.50
N THR A 593 -17.02 -15.31 -13.12
CA THR A 593 -17.40 -16.74 -13.17
C THR A 593 -18.61 -17.07 -12.29
N ASN A 594 -18.74 -16.33 -11.17
CA ASN A 594 -19.79 -16.57 -10.16
C ASN A 594 -20.96 -15.59 -10.25
N ALA A 595 -21.07 -14.77 -11.31
CA ALA A 595 -22.09 -13.73 -11.48
C ALA A 595 -23.53 -14.24 -11.33
N TRP A 596 -23.81 -15.48 -11.75
CA TRP A 596 -25.10 -16.13 -11.63
C TRP A 596 -25.62 -16.26 -10.19
N LYS A 597 -24.71 -16.19 -9.19
CA LYS A 597 -25.05 -16.26 -7.76
C LYS A 597 -25.62 -14.95 -7.20
N LEU A 598 -25.59 -13.84 -7.95
CA LEU A 598 -26.00 -12.54 -7.45
C LEU A 598 -27.38 -12.59 -6.81
N LYS A 599 -27.46 -12.14 -5.55
CA LYS A 599 -28.68 -11.83 -4.81
C LYS A 599 -28.51 -10.45 -4.16
N GLY A 600 -29.60 -9.70 -4.05
CA GLY A 600 -29.56 -8.34 -3.51
C GLY A 600 -29.35 -7.27 -4.59
N ASN A 601 -29.04 -6.05 -4.16
CA ASN A 601 -28.94 -4.87 -5.05
C ASN A 601 -27.48 -4.49 -5.25
N LEU A 602 -27.03 -4.45 -6.48
CA LEU A 602 -25.65 -4.14 -6.87
C LEU A 602 -25.61 -2.88 -7.73
N LEU A 603 -24.75 -1.91 -7.34
CA LEU A 603 -24.34 -0.81 -8.20
C LEU A 603 -22.84 -1.00 -8.53
N LEU A 604 -22.53 -1.02 -9.82
CA LEU A 604 -21.16 -1.00 -10.35
C LEU A 604 -20.81 0.43 -10.76
N ILE A 605 -19.65 0.93 -10.34
CA ILE A 605 -19.11 2.23 -10.76
C ILE A 605 -17.75 1.98 -11.43
N LEU A 606 -17.54 2.57 -12.60
CA LEU A 606 -16.35 2.41 -13.42
C LEU A 606 -15.82 3.77 -13.87
N GLY A 607 -14.52 4.00 -13.72
CA GLY A 607 -13.83 5.09 -14.42
C GLY A 607 -13.40 4.65 -15.81
N GLU A 608 -13.85 5.37 -16.85
CA GLU A 608 -13.57 5.05 -18.26
C GLU A 608 -12.07 4.95 -18.55
N MET A 609 -11.26 5.80 -17.91
CA MET A 609 -9.81 5.91 -18.09
C MET A 609 -9.03 5.25 -16.94
N ASP A 610 -9.56 4.18 -16.36
CA ASP A 610 -8.87 3.47 -15.28
C ASP A 610 -7.63 2.73 -15.81
N GLU A 611 -6.47 3.30 -15.55
CA GLU A 611 -5.17 2.70 -15.90
C GLU A 611 -4.68 1.66 -14.90
N ASN A 612 -5.26 1.60 -13.69
CA ASN A 612 -4.82 0.69 -12.64
C ASN A 612 -5.55 -0.66 -12.71
N VAL A 613 -6.88 -0.65 -12.76
CA VAL A 613 -7.72 -1.83 -13.00
C VAL A 613 -8.40 -1.64 -14.35
N ASP A 614 -8.00 -2.42 -15.33
CA ASP A 614 -8.52 -2.35 -16.69
C ASP A 614 -10.07 -2.34 -16.68
N PRO A 615 -10.72 -1.33 -17.28
CA PRO A 615 -12.18 -1.23 -17.37
C PRO A 615 -12.86 -2.50 -17.87
N SER A 616 -12.19 -3.27 -18.72
CA SER A 616 -12.73 -4.54 -19.22
C SER A 616 -12.99 -5.56 -18.10
N SER A 617 -12.35 -5.46 -16.93
CA SER A 617 -12.66 -6.32 -15.78
C SER A 617 -14.09 -6.11 -15.28
N THR A 618 -14.54 -4.86 -15.16
CA THR A 618 -15.93 -4.53 -14.80
C THR A 618 -16.89 -4.89 -15.93
N MET A 619 -16.52 -4.60 -17.19
CA MET A 619 -17.39 -4.89 -18.35
C MET A 619 -17.61 -6.39 -18.55
N GLN A 620 -16.64 -7.24 -18.21
CA GLN A 620 -16.84 -8.70 -18.21
C GLN A 620 -17.81 -9.15 -17.12
N LEU A 621 -17.82 -8.50 -15.95
CA LEU A 621 -18.83 -8.77 -14.93
C LEU A 621 -20.23 -8.32 -15.40
N VAL A 622 -20.34 -7.15 -16.03
CA VAL A 622 -21.57 -6.63 -16.64
C VAL A 622 -22.14 -7.67 -17.65
N ASP A 623 -21.29 -8.14 -18.57
CA ASP A 623 -21.67 -9.18 -19.56
C ASP A 623 -22.16 -10.47 -18.90
N ALA A 624 -21.42 -10.94 -17.88
CA ALA A 624 -21.79 -12.16 -17.15
C ALA A 624 -23.11 -12.03 -16.37
N LEU A 625 -23.36 -10.86 -15.77
CA LEU A 625 -24.63 -10.57 -15.08
C LEU A 625 -25.80 -10.53 -16.06
N ILE A 626 -25.63 -9.89 -17.22
CA ILE A 626 -26.65 -9.84 -18.30
C ILE A 626 -26.96 -11.27 -18.77
N LYS A 627 -25.95 -12.06 -19.10
CA LYS A 627 -26.08 -13.46 -19.53
C LYS A 627 -26.74 -14.35 -18.47
N SER A 628 -26.57 -14.02 -17.19
CA SER A 628 -27.20 -14.71 -16.06
C SER A 628 -28.58 -14.14 -15.70
N ASN A 629 -29.12 -13.21 -16.49
CA ASN A 629 -30.39 -12.53 -16.27
C ASN A 629 -30.51 -11.93 -14.85
N LYS A 630 -29.43 -11.24 -14.41
CA LYS A 630 -29.38 -10.57 -13.11
C LYS A 630 -29.68 -9.08 -13.27
N ASN A 631 -30.39 -8.52 -12.30
CA ASN A 631 -30.65 -7.09 -12.23
C ASN A 631 -29.56 -6.39 -11.44
N PHE A 632 -29.03 -5.27 -11.96
CA PHE A 632 -28.00 -4.43 -11.36
C PHE A 632 -28.04 -3.02 -11.96
N ASP A 633 -27.44 -2.05 -11.24
CA ASP A 633 -27.22 -0.69 -11.73
C ASP A 633 -25.76 -0.52 -12.14
N PHE A 634 -25.51 0.32 -13.15
CA PHE A 634 -24.18 0.59 -13.68
C PHE A 634 -23.98 2.06 -13.97
N LEU A 635 -22.83 2.61 -13.53
CA LEU A 635 -22.38 3.97 -13.82
C LEU A 635 -20.95 3.91 -14.36
N GLU A 636 -20.78 4.32 -15.61
CA GLU A 636 -19.48 4.66 -16.17
C GLU A 636 -19.27 6.17 -16.12
N VAL A 637 -18.12 6.61 -15.60
CA VAL A 637 -17.77 8.02 -15.47
C VAL A 637 -16.74 8.38 -16.53
N PRO A 638 -17.12 9.16 -17.57
CA PRO A 638 -16.24 9.54 -18.67
C PRO A 638 -14.99 10.30 -18.18
N GLY A 639 -13.84 10.01 -18.78
CA GLY A 639 -12.55 10.65 -18.50
C GLY A 639 -11.96 10.37 -17.11
N MET A 640 -12.66 9.62 -16.25
CA MET A 640 -12.23 9.36 -14.89
C MET A 640 -11.30 8.13 -14.83
N GLY A 641 -10.21 8.25 -14.04
CA GLY A 641 -9.31 7.16 -13.73
C GLY A 641 -9.78 6.31 -12.54
N HIS A 642 -8.82 5.63 -11.89
CA HIS A 642 -9.06 4.70 -10.77
C HIS A 642 -9.59 5.41 -9.51
N SER A 643 -10.89 5.29 -9.22
CA SER A 643 -11.53 6.01 -8.12
C SER A 643 -12.85 5.41 -7.67
N LEU A 644 -13.45 6.01 -6.62
CA LEU A 644 -14.82 5.72 -6.15
C LEU A 644 -15.91 6.34 -7.05
N GLY A 645 -15.56 7.03 -8.14
CA GLY A 645 -16.50 7.68 -9.05
C GLY A 645 -16.60 9.20 -8.89
N GLY A 646 -15.71 9.84 -8.10
CA GLY A 646 -15.72 11.27 -7.79
C GLY A 646 -17.00 11.71 -7.10
N ASP A 647 -17.29 13.01 -7.10
CA ASP A 647 -18.47 13.58 -6.42
C ASP A 647 -19.79 13.01 -6.94
N TYR A 648 -19.88 12.75 -8.25
CA TYR A 648 -21.08 12.16 -8.83
C TYR A 648 -21.27 10.69 -8.43
N GLY A 649 -20.19 9.91 -8.39
CA GLY A 649 -20.21 8.54 -7.90
C GLY A 649 -20.54 8.46 -6.39
N GLU A 650 -20.02 9.39 -5.59
CA GLU A 650 -20.36 9.55 -4.17
C GLU A 650 -21.86 9.76 -3.98
N HIS A 651 -22.41 10.69 -4.74
CA HIS A 651 -23.84 10.99 -4.77
C HIS A 651 -24.66 9.73 -5.12
N LYS A 652 -24.33 9.05 -6.22
CA LYS A 652 -25.03 7.83 -6.64
C LYS A 652 -24.94 6.71 -5.61
N ARG A 653 -23.81 6.58 -4.92
CA ARG A 653 -23.64 5.62 -3.84
C ARG A 653 -24.57 5.92 -2.67
N ARG A 654 -24.68 7.18 -2.26
CA ARG A 654 -25.58 7.62 -1.18
C ARG A 654 -27.04 7.32 -1.52
N ASP A 655 -27.48 7.71 -2.71
CA ASP A 655 -28.84 7.44 -3.19
C ASP A 655 -29.15 5.95 -3.24
N PHE A 656 -28.20 5.15 -3.69
CA PHE A 656 -28.36 3.71 -3.79
C PHE A 656 -28.58 3.05 -2.42
N PHE A 657 -27.79 3.44 -1.42
CA PHE A 657 -27.99 2.94 -0.06
C PHE A 657 -29.29 3.44 0.57
N VAL A 658 -29.65 4.71 0.41
CA VAL A 658 -30.93 5.26 0.91
C VAL A 658 -32.10 4.50 0.31
N LYS A 659 -32.11 4.33 -1.01
CA LYS A 659 -33.19 3.62 -1.71
C LYS A 659 -33.31 2.17 -1.27
N HIS A 660 -32.19 1.45 -1.17
CA HIS A 660 -32.24 0.00 -1.00
C HIS A 660 -32.13 -0.49 0.46
N LEU A 661 -31.53 0.28 1.38
CA LEU A 661 -31.46 -0.09 2.82
C LEU A 661 -32.51 0.63 3.65
N LEU A 662 -32.76 1.92 3.42
CA LEU A 662 -33.78 2.67 4.14
C LEU A 662 -35.17 2.51 3.54
N LYS A 663 -35.28 2.05 2.27
CA LYS A 663 -36.53 1.94 1.51
C LYS A 663 -37.25 3.27 1.35
N THR A 664 -36.47 4.33 1.18
CA THR A 664 -36.93 5.73 1.00
C THR A 664 -36.38 6.23 -0.33
N ASP A 665 -37.17 6.98 -1.07
CA ASP A 665 -36.70 7.61 -2.29
C ASP A 665 -35.70 8.72 -1.94
N PRO A 666 -34.53 8.77 -2.58
CA PRO A 666 -33.56 9.85 -2.39
C PRO A 666 -34.13 11.18 -2.88
N PRO A 667 -33.63 12.32 -2.40
CA PRO A 667 -34.03 13.65 -2.87
C PRO A 667 -33.77 13.84 -4.36
N GLU A 668 -34.65 14.58 -5.04
CA GLU A 668 -34.44 15.01 -6.42
C GLU A 668 -33.24 15.96 -6.54
N TRP A 669 -32.34 15.70 -7.47
CA TRP A 669 -31.12 16.51 -7.68
C TRP A 669 -31.24 17.53 -8.82
N ASN A 670 -32.17 17.33 -9.77
CA ASN A 670 -32.33 18.15 -10.96
C ASN A 670 -32.79 19.59 -10.66
N TRP A 671 -33.17 19.89 -9.41
CA TRP A 671 -33.56 21.22 -8.98
C TRP A 671 -32.39 22.16 -8.66
N LYS A 672 -31.16 21.65 -8.53
CA LYS A 672 -29.95 22.47 -8.30
C LYS A 672 -29.63 23.27 -9.58
N GLN A 673 -30.10 24.48 -9.68
CA GLN A 673 -30.01 25.34 -10.90
C GLN A 673 -28.63 25.98 -11.13
N ASN A 674 -27.57 25.67 -10.45
CA ASN A 674 -26.26 26.29 -10.63
C ASN A 674 -25.11 25.29 -10.64
N ILE A 675 -25.07 24.43 -11.62
CA ILE A 675 -23.81 23.84 -12.03
C ILE A 675 -23.24 24.72 -13.12
N THR A 676 -22.23 25.52 -12.81
CA THR A 676 -21.39 26.16 -13.82
C THR A 676 -20.71 25.03 -14.58
N ILE A 677 -21.24 24.68 -15.77
CA ILE A 677 -20.52 23.78 -16.66
C ILE A 677 -19.20 24.48 -16.97
N PRO A 678 -18.04 23.90 -16.69
CA PRO A 678 -16.79 24.48 -17.16
C PRO A 678 -16.90 24.63 -18.66
N LYS A 679 -16.70 25.84 -19.17
CA LYS A 679 -16.62 26.05 -20.62
C LYS A 679 -15.48 25.20 -21.14
N PRO A 680 -15.69 24.55 -22.31
CA PRO A 680 -14.67 23.71 -22.93
C PRO A 680 -13.36 24.45 -23.19
#